data_78d5ad9c5e9c78282390bb0990d14912
#
_entry.id   78d5ad9c5e9c78282390bb0990d14912
#
_cell.length_a   1.000
_cell.length_b   1.000
_cell.length_c   1.000
_cell.angle_alpha   90.00
_cell.angle_beta   90.00
_cell.angle_gamma   90.00
#
_symmetry.space_group_name_H-M   'P 1'
#
loop_
_entity.id
_entity.type
_entity.pdbx_description
1 polymer ?
#
loop_
_entity_poly.entity_id
_entity_poly.type
_entity_poly.pdbx_seq_one_letter_code
_entity_poly.pdbx_strand_id
1 'polypeptide(L)'
;MKVTRLLASRAARTHRRAWAAVFAALALTSLLLGTLGLTLASAGLGHPRVERYAGAALVVAGDQNTRFTARPWGSEPRTAQAGLTERVRVPWAALGVVQKVPGVRAAVADRWFRVGLAGRAAVGRPWAAARLAPYAVREGRAPRRADEVVVGGGGRAGARVVLRVAGRDVTYTVAGVADGPRAAVYFTEGEARRLSGNPGSLDALGVVARPGVETGVLHARVRQALDAAGVRSVGRRADGDAAALRVLAGDGRGTAEFLDAGPARADMLELLGSVAATVVLVALLVVSSTVVQALRQRDRELGLLRAVGATPGQLRGAVGKEVGRLAGRAALAGAVGALPGYVALRGLLDAHGALPPGLALPLPLWLWPAPLVTAGVTVLVARIAAVLACARTAKVRPAEALRAAAPGTARKVTGLALLLAGVSSAGTAVLQHGAAAGAAAGAAAVTMVSACALLGPWIAEGAMRVLGAPLRRFGGPGGYLAAANCRAAARRSGAVLTPVVLVTAFVCVQLSAGATLADEGAEQARRALRADFAVRADGGLPAGAVERIRVVPGVRAATDVVRGTVVLARREAGEPRLDRLPVLGVTPERLTRTLDPGVREGTVGELRPGTVAVGADRARSLDVRPGATVTLRFGDGVRARLRVVATYERSLALGDFLFSRDELLRHLSLPAGGQVLVTAAPGAGRGAVAGALAAAVPGARVTRGAVPVRVVAKEQALGDVLSVTAVSAIGGFTVIAVLSTLSLISVGRRPELRLLRLAGAGRRQLRRMLRLEAAAMAVTGLAVGAAVASVPLLAFSVALAHTVPSLPVAQGALIVAVVALATGAGTMLPLRATLRGRYPGTGPSGG
;
A
#
# COMPACT_ATOMS: atom_id res chain seq x y z
N MET A 1 27.93 34.98 -20.89
CA MET A 1 27.33 33.61 -21.03
C MET A 1 28.33 32.50 -21.41
N LYS A 2 29.35 32.77 -22.28
CA LYS A 2 30.36 31.75 -22.71
C LYS A 2 31.29 31.27 -21.59
N VAL A 3 31.75 32.18 -20.69
CA VAL A 3 32.73 31.88 -19.64
C VAL A 3 32.15 30.90 -18.59
N THR A 4 30.90 31.10 -18.16
CA THR A 4 30.23 30.18 -17.21
C THR A 4 30.02 28.78 -17.79
N ARG A 5 29.83 28.66 -19.13
CA ARG A 5 29.74 27.36 -19.83
C ARG A 5 31.10 26.64 -19.86
N LEU A 6 32.19 27.35 -20.07
CA LEU A 6 33.57 26.82 -20.14
C LEU A 6 34.03 26.35 -18.75
N LEU A 7 33.78 27.14 -17.71
CA LEU A 7 34.05 26.77 -16.33
C LEU A 7 33.28 25.51 -15.89
N ALA A 8 32.00 25.43 -16.21
CA ALA A 8 31.18 24.25 -15.88
C ALA A 8 31.65 22.97 -16.61
N SER A 9 32.10 23.08 -17.86
CA SER A 9 32.57 21.90 -18.61
C SER A 9 33.93 21.38 -18.14
N ARG A 10 34.86 22.27 -17.76
CA ARG A 10 36.17 21.90 -17.18
C ARG A 10 36.01 21.32 -15.79
N ALA A 11 35.16 21.92 -14.94
CA ALA A 11 34.89 21.46 -13.60
C ALA A 11 34.26 20.03 -13.58
N ALA A 12 33.37 19.72 -14.51
CA ALA A 12 32.79 18.38 -14.64
C ALA A 12 33.85 17.30 -15.01
N ARG A 13 34.92 17.66 -15.69
CA ARG A 13 36.01 16.73 -16.04
C ARG A 13 37.00 16.51 -14.88
N THR A 14 37.30 17.53 -14.07
CA THR A 14 38.24 17.45 -12.96
C THR A 14 37.66 16.71 -11.75
N HIS A 15 36.33 16.86 -11.49
CA HIS A 15 35.64 16.26 -10.33
C HIS A 15 34.71 15.13 -10.69
N ARG A 16 35.04 14.32 -11.71
CA ARG A 16 34.19 13.25 -12.25
C ARG A 16 33.55 12.34 -11.19
N ARG A 17 34.30 12.00 -10.13
CA ARG A 17 33.82 11.08 -9.09
C ARG A 17 32.70 11.67 -8.19
N ALA A 18 32.81 12.97 -7.86
CA ALA A 18 31.80 13.66 -7.08
C ALA A 18 30.47 13.77 -7.86
N TRP A 19 30.61 14.15 -9.14
CA TRP A 19 29.46 14.27 -10.04
C TRP A 19 28.86 12.92 -10.45
N ALA A 20 29.65 11.84 -10.49
CA ALA A 20 29.13 10.48 -10.71
C ALA A 20 28.15 10.04 -9.60
N ALA A 21 28.43 10.42 -8.35
CA ALA A 21 27.55 10.12 -7.24
C ALA A 21 26.21 10.88 -7.33
N VAL A 22 26.28 12.18 -7.65
CA VAL A 22 25.08 12.99 -7.89
C VAL A 22 24.30 12.45 -9.09
N PHE A 23 25.01 12.05 -10.15
CA PHE A 23 24.39 11.41 -11.32
C PHE A 23 23.66 10.13 -10.94
N ALA A 24 24.29 9.22 -10.19
CA ALA A 24 23.70 7.95 -9.79
C ALA A 24 22.45 8.17 -8.90
N ALA A 25 22.51 9.10 -7.94
CA ALA A 25 21.36 9.43 -7.10
C ALA A 25 20.19 9.99 -7.93
N LEU A 26 20.47 10.89 -8.88
CA LEU A 26 19.45 11.47 -9.74
C LEU A 26 18.90 10.47 -10.76
N ALA A 27 19.75 9.58 -11.30
CA ALA A 27 19.30 8.52 -12.20
C ALA A 27 18.39 7.53 -11.48
N LEU A 28 18.73 7.12 -10.24
CA LEU A 28 17.86 6.29 -9.41
C LEU A 28 16.56 7.02 -9.06
N THR A 29 16.61 8.31 -8.74
CA THR A 29 15.41 9.13 -8.51
C THR A 29 14.48 9.07 -9.73
N SER A 30 15.02 9.30 -10.92
CA SER A 30 14.24 9.29 -12.15
C SER A 30 13.71 7.91 -12.50
N LEU A 31 14.47 6.86 -12.30
CA LEU A 31 14.06 5.48 -12.46
C LEU A 31 12.82 5.17 -11.57
N LEU A 32 12.93 5.47 -10.28
CA LEU A 32 11.88 5.17 -9.30
C LEU A 32 10.64 6.02 -9.52
N LEU A 33 10.79 7.34 -9.71
CA LEU A 33 9.67 8.22 -10.02
C LEU A 33 9.05 7.90 -11.37
N GLY A 34 9.84 7.49 -12.35
CA GLY A 34 9.35 7.03 -13.64
C GLY A 34 8.52 5.75 -13.53
N THR A 35 9.04 4.76 -12.82
CA THR A 35 8.33 3.50 -12.53
C THR A 35 7.02 3.75 -11.80
N LEU A 36 7.06 4.47 -10.68
CA LEU A 36 5.87 4.82 -9.91
C LEU A 36 4.91 5.72 -10.68
N GLY A 37 5.43 6.70 -11.43
CA GLY A 37 4.65 7.60 -12.27
C GLY A 37 3.90 6.87 -13.39
N LEU A 38 4.54 5.92 -14.07
CA LEU A 38 3.89 5.06 -15.05
C LEU A 38 2.83 4.16 -14.39
N THR A 39 3.12 3.60 -13.23
CA THR A 39 2.17 2.77 -12.49
C THR A 39 0.97 3.60 -12.04
N LEU A 40 1.20 4.81 -11.53
CA LEU A 40 0.16 5.75 -11.11
C LEU A 40 -0.70 6.20 -12.30
N ALA A 41 -0.07 6.53 -13.43
CA ALA A 41 -0.77 6.94 -14.65
C ALA A 41 -1.58 5.77 -15.23
N SER A 42 -1.01 4.57 -15.29
CA SER A 42 -1.71 3.35 -15.71
C SER A 42 -2.88 3.01 -14.79
N ALA A 43 -2.72 3.15 -13.47
CA ALA A 43 -3.80 3.00 -12.49
C ALA A 43 -4.85 4.13 -12.65
N GLY A 44 -4.42 5.36 -12.92
CA GLY A 44 -5.28 6.50 -13.20
C GLY A 44 -6.16 6.31 -14.43
N LEU A 45 -5.64 5.66 -15.47
CA LEU A 45 -6.37 5.26 -16.68
C LEU A 45 -7.05 3.90 -16.52
N GLY A 46 -6.76 3.20 -15.42
CA GLY A 46 -7.31 1.87 -15.16
C GLY A 46 -8.82 1.87 -15.15
N HIS A 47 -9.40 0.86 -15.74
CA HIS A 47 -10.83 0.65 -15.79
C HIS A 47 -11.15 -0.83 -15.55
N PRO A 48 -12.34 -1.16 -15.05
CA PRO A 48 -12.79 -2.56 -14.97
C PRO A 48 -12.88 -3.17 -16.38
N ARG A 49 -12.43 -4.40 -16.53
CA ARG A 49 -12.56 -5.15 -17.79
C ARG A 49 -14.02 -5.37 -18.12
N VAL A 50 -14.32 -5.39 -19.41
CA VAL A 50 -15.65 -5.72 -19.90
C VAL A 50 -15.56 -7.11 -20.54
N GLU A 51 -16.07 -8.12 -19.83
CA GLU A 51 -16.06 -9.50 -20.29
C GLU A 51 -17.49 -9.99 -20.56
N ARG A 52 -18.34 -9.96 -19.56
CA ARG A 52 -19.71 -10.46 -19.61
C ARG A 52 -20.68 -9.54 -20.36
N TYR A 53 -20.34 -8.27 -20.47
CA TYR A 53 -21.17 -7.29 -21.17
C TYR A 53 -20.52 -6.83 -22.48
N ALA A 54 -19.58 -7.60 -23.04
CA ALA A 54 -18.84 -7.23 -24.25
C ALA A 54 -19.77 -7.04 -25.46
N GLY A 55 -20.84 -7.85 -25.56
CA GLY A 55 -21.84 -7.76 -26.64
C GLY A 55 -22.98 -6.77 -26.37
N ALA A 56 -23.02 -6.10 -25.22
CA ALA A 56 -24.01 -5.08 -24.92
C ALA A 56 -23.52 -3.70 -25.35
N ALA A 57 -24.34 -2.89 -25.97
CA ALA A 57 -24.00 -1.48 -26.26
C ALA A 57 -23.98 -0.64 -24.99
N LEU A 58 -24.94 -0.87 -24.09
CA LEU A 58 -25.09 -0.19 -22.80
C LEU A 58 -25.43 -1.19 -21.71
N VAL A 59 -25.14 -0.83 -20.46
CA VAL A 59 -25.58 -1.55 -19.27
C VAL A 59 -26.26 -0.57 -18.32
N VAL A 60 -27.48 -0.86 -17.92
CA VAL A 60 -28.18 -0.14 -16.84
C VAL A 60 -27.92 -0.84 -15.53
N ALA A 61 -27.37 -0.14 -14.56
CA ALA A 61 -27.03 -0.66 -13.25
C ALA A 61 -27.40 0.36 -12.15
N GLY A 62 -27.46 -0.09 -10.90
CA GLY A 62 -27.58 0.80 -9.75
C GLY A 62 -26.32 1.63 -9.55
N ASP A 63 -26.43 2.80 -8.95
CA ASP A 63 -25.26 3.60 -8.59
C ASP A 63 -24.47 2.94 -7.44
N GLN A 64 -23.29 2.45 -7.75
CA GLN A 64 -22.40 1.74 -6.83
C GLN A 64 -21.57 2.67 -5.91
N ASN A 65 -21.94 3.97 -5.81
CA ASN A 65 -21.26 4.91 -4.93
C ASN A 65 -22.22 5.41 -3.84
N THR A 66 -21.71 5.55 -2.64
CA THR A 66 -22.34 6.32 -1.57
C THR A 66 -21.64 7.65 -1.40
N ARG A 67 -22.38 8.69 -1.02
CA ARG A 67 -21.88 10.05 -0.88
C ARG A 67 -22.16 10.58 0.51
N PHE A 68 -21.25 11.38 1.02
CA PHE A 68 -21.43 12.10 2.27
C PHE A 68 -20.95 13.52 2.09
N THR A 69 -21.88 14.47 2.27
CA THR A 69 -21.60 15.89 2.14
C THR A 69 -21.49 16.50 3.54
N ALA A 70 -20.43 17.26 3.78
CA ALA A 70 -20.27 18.07 4.98
C ALA A 70 -19.72 19.44 4.60
N ARG A 71 -19.98 20.43 5.44
CA ARG A 71 -19.45 21.77 5.29
C ARG A 71 -18.26 21.93 6.25
N PRO A 72 -17.02 21.99 5.74
CA PRO A 72 -15.86 22.31 6.57
C PRO A 72 -15.96 23.76 7.03
N TRP A 73 -15.53 24.06 8.19
CA TRP A 73 -15.50 25.36 8.89
C TRP A 73 -15.59 26.59 7.97
N GLY A 74 -16.82 27.06 7.71
CA GLY A 74 -17.09 28.26 6.92
C GLY A 74 -16.83 28.18 5.40
N SER A 75 -16.38 27.04 4.87
CA SER A 75 -16.15 26.83 3.44
C SER A 75 -17.38 26.25 2.72
N GLU A 76 -17.28 26.11 1.38
CA GLU A 76 -18.31 25.44 0.58
C GLU A 76 -18.49 23.97 0.98
N PRO A 77 -19.71 23.41 0.78
CA PRO A 77 -19.98 22.00 1.03
C PRO A 77 -19.07 21.11 0.20
N ARG A 78 -18.38 20.16 0.84
CA ARG A 78 -17.57 19.14 0.18
C ARG A 78 -18.25 17.80 0.27
N THR A 79 -18.13 16.99 -0.79
CA THR A 79 -18.74 15.67 -0.88
C THR A 79 -17.66 14.61 -1.01
N ALA A 80 -17.55 13.73 -0.02
CA ALA A 80 -16.77 12.50 -0.12
C ALA A 80 -17.60 11.41 -0.82
N GLN A 81 -16.93 10.53 -1.57
CA GLN A 81 -17.53 9.39 -2.23
C GLN A 81 -16.78 8.11 -1.85
N ALA A 82 -17.53 7.02 -1.65
CA ALA A 82 -16.97 5.68 -1.48
C ALA A 82 -17.74 4.67 -2.33
N GLY A 83 -17.02 3.74 -2.95
CA GLY A 83 -17.63 2.64 -3.68
C GLY A 83 -18.26 1.63 -2.74
N LEU A 84 -19.45 1.14 -3.09
CA LEU A 84 -20.14 0.07 -2.41
C LEU A 84 -19.58 -1.29 -2.86
N THR A 85 -19.48 -2.23 -1.95
CA THR A 85 -18.97 -3.59 -2.22
C THR A 85 -20.06 -4.57 -2.60
N GLU A 86 -21.29 -4.26 -2.23
CA GLU A 86 -22.46 -5.07 -2.56
C GLU A 86 -23.27 -4.43 -3.69
N ARG A 87 -23.96 -5.24 -4.44
CA ARG A 87 -24.64 -4.80 -5.65
C ARG A 87 -25.90 -4.01 -5.35
N VAL A 88 -25.97 -2.79 -5.87
CA VAL A 88 -27.21 -2.00 -5.90
C VAL A 88 -28.05 -2.46 -7.09
N ARG A 89 -29.25 -2.97 -6.80
CA ARG A 89 -30.11 -3.63 -7.80
C ARG A 89 -30.97 -2.66 -8.60
N VAL A 90 -31.26 -3.06 -9.82
CA VAL A 90 -32.18 -2.38 -10.75
C VAL A 90 -33.57 -2.96 -10.56
N PRO A 91 -34.64 -2.17 -10.40
CA PRO A 91 -35.98 -2.70 -10.31
C PRO A 91 -36.42 -3.36 -11.63
N TRP A 92 -37.24 -4.41 -11.53
CA TRP A 92 -37.75 -5.13 -12.72
C TRP A 92 -38.45 -4.20 -13.70
N ALA A 93 -39.18 -3.16 -13.22
CA ALA A 93 -39.90 -2.20 -14.05
C ALA A 93 -38.99 -1.51 -15.10
N ALA A 94 -37.67 -1.35 -14.80
CA ALA A 94 -36.71 -0.78 -15.73
C ALA A 94 -36.65 -1.53 -17.08
N LEU A 95 -36.86 -2.85 -17.08
CA LEU A 95 -36.83 -3.68 -18.27
C LEU A 95 -37.88 -3.22 -19.29
N GLY A 96 -39.14 -3.03 -18.84
CA GLY A 96 -40.23 -2.60 -19.74
C GLY A 96 -40.06 -1.18 -20.28
N VAL A 97 -39.47 -0.29 -19.47
CA VAL A 97 -39.13 1.08 -19.90
C VAL A 97 -38.06 1.06 -20.97
N VAL A 98 -36.97 0.34 -20.75
CA VAL A 98 -35.83 0.31 -21.70
C VAL A 98 -36.17 -0.42 -22.99
N GLN A 99 -37.01 -1.47 -22.95
CA GLN A 99 -37.45 -2.19 -24.15
C GLN A 99 -38.21 -1.31 -25.15
N LYS A 100 -38.91 -0.29 -24.67
CA LYS A 100 -39.68 0.63 -25.48
C LYS A 100 -38.89 1.77 -26.11
N VAL A 101 -37.59 1.92 -25.72
CA VAL A 101 -36.77 3.02 -26.22
C VAL A 101 -36.40 2.81 -27.68
N PRO A 102 -36.64 3.81 -28.57
CA PRO A 102 -36.24 3.75 -29.98
C PRO A 102 -34.73 3.55 -30.13
N GLY A 103 -34.34 2.52 -30.91
CA GLY A 103 -32.93 2.15 -31.10
C GLY A 103 -32.52 0.93 -30.27
N VAL A 104 -33.33 0.48 -29.32
CA VAL A 104 -33.09 -0.77 -28.59
C VAL A 104 -33.58 -1.94 -29.45
N ARG A 105 -32.70 -2.92 -29.70
CA ARG A 105 -33.02 -4.20 -30.32
C ARG A 105 -33.52 -5.19 -29.26
N ALA A 106 -32.87 -5.25 -28.13
CA ALA A 106 -33.24 -6.09 -27.01
C ALA A 106 -32.73 -5.52 -25.70
N ALA A 107 -33.52 -5.57 -24.65
CA ALA A 107 -33.10 -5.36 -23.28
C ALA A 107 -33.09 -6.72 -22.57
N VAL A 108 -31.95 -7.08 -21.99
CA VAL A 108 -31.69 -8.39 -21.41
C VAL A 108 -31.48 -8.27 -19.93
N ALA A 109 -32.33 -8.92 -19.15
CA ALA A 109 -32.21 -8.97 -17.70
C ALA A 109 -31.02 -9.85 -17.31
N ASP A 110 -30.14 -9.33 -16.47
CA ASP A 110 -29.07 -10.11 -15.88
C ASP A 110 -29.26 -10.27 -14.38
N ARG A 111 -28.97 -11.48 -13.92
CA ARG A 111 -29.06 -11.89 -12.52
C ARG A 111 -27.90 -12.81 -12.23
N TRP A 112 -27.35 -12.66 -11.07
CA TRP A 112 -26.32 -13.60 -10.61
C TRP A 112 -26.71 -14.18 -9.28
N PHE A 113 -26.37 -15.46 -9.11
CA PHE A 113 -26.47 -16.14 -7.85
C PHE A 113 -25.37 -17.19 -7.75
N ARG A 114 -25.01 -17.52 -6.54
CA ARG A 114 -23.95 -18.49 -6.29
C ARG A 114 -24.46 -19.90 -6.56
N VAL A 115 -23.63 -20.67 -7.23
CA VAL A 115 -23.86 -22.09 -7.50
C VAL A 115 -22.60 -22.86 -7.10
N GLY A 116 -22.78 -24.00 -6.42
CA GLY A 116 -21.70 -24.97 -6.23
C GLY A 116 -21.74 -25.99 -7.36
N LEU A 117 -20.66 -26.07 -8.15
CA LEU A 117 -20.49 -27.05 -9.22
C LEU A 117 -19.31 -27.95 -8.87
N ALA A 118 -19.55 -29.23 -8.63
CA ALA A 118 -18.51 -30.23 -8.25
C ALA A 118 -17.62 -29.75 -7.11
N GLY A 119 -18.18 -29.13 -6.07
CA GLY A 119 -17.48 -28.62 -4.90
C GLY A 119 -16.76 -27.28 -5.12
N ARG A 120 -16.82 -26.70 -6.32
CA ARG A 120 -16.23 -25.39 -6.65
C ARG A 120 -17.30 -24.31 -6.72
N ALA A 121 -16.93 -23.08 -6.45
CA ALA A 121 -17.81 -21.94 -6.63
C ALA A 121 -18.02 -21.67 -8.14
N ALA A 122 -19.26 -21.53 -8.54
CA ALA A 122 -19.69 -21.13 -9.87
C ALA A 122 -20.75 -20.03 -9.77
N VAL A 123 -21.03 -19.37 -10.88
CA VAL A 123 -22.04 -18.31 -10.98
C VAL A 123 -23.19 -18.80 -11.83
N GLY A 124 -24.40 -18.79 -11.24
CA GLY A 124 -25.65 -19.05 -11.94
C GLY A 124 -26.20 -17.78 -12.59
N ARG A 125 -26.68 -17.89 -13.83
CA ARG A 125 -27.23 -16.78 -14.62
C ARG A 125 -28.39 -17.25 -15.50
N PRO A 126 -29.27 -16.34 -15.94
CA PRO A 126 -30.24 -16.70 -16.99
C PRO A 126 -29.53 -16.89 -18.33
N TRP A 127 -29.99 -17.85 -19.14
CA TRP A 127 -29.43 -18.09 -20.47
C TRP A 127 -29.51 -16.85 -21.38
N ALA A 128 -30.57 -16.06 -21.28
CA ALA A 128 -30.70 -14.82 -22.01
C ALA A 128 -29.47 -13.88 -21.85
N ALA A 129 -28.85 -13.91 -20.68
CA ALA A 129 -27.65 -13.11 -20.39
C ALA A 129 -26.40 -13.56 -21.20
N ALA A 130 -26.38 -14.76 -21.77
CA ALA A 130 -25.34 -15.20 -22.68
C ALA A 130 -25.24 -14.33 -23.94
N ARG A 131 -26.35 -13.68 -24.34
CA ARG A 131 -26.38 -12.73 -25.47
C ARG A 131 -25.59 -11.42 -25.19
N LEU A 132 -25.33 -11.14 -23.92
CA LEU A 132 -24.56 -9.94 -23.50
C LEU A 132 -23.05 -10.14 -23.62
N ALA A 133 -22.63 -11.40 -23.81
CA ALA A 133 -21.24 -11.78 -24.09
C ALA A 133 -21.20 -12.61 -25.38
N PRO A 134 -20.08 -12.71 -26.07
CA PRO A 134 -19.94 -13.48 -27.29
C PRO A 134 -19.86 -15.01 -27.03
N TYR A 135 -20.78 -15.54 -26.22
CA TYR A 135 -20.84 -16.96 -25.86
C TYR A 135 -21.84 -17.70 -26.77
N ALA A 136 -21.36 -18.75 -27.39
CA ALA A 136 -22.15 -19.64 -28.20
C ALA A 136 -22.24 -21.04 -27.60
N VAL A 137 -23.31 -21.78 -27.93
CA VAL A 137 -23.42 -23.19 -27.56
C VAL A 137 -22.49 -23.97 -28.50
N ARG A 138 -21.57 -24.73 -27.97
CA ARG A 138 -20.65 -25.61 -28.69
C ARG A 138 -21.27 -26.98 -28.93
N GLU A 139 -21.99 -27.48 -27.93
CA GLU A 139 -22.53 -28.81 -27.93
C GLU A 139 -23.96 -28.77 -27.32
N GLY A 140 -24.89 -29.47 -27.90
CA GLY A 140 -26.26 -29.51 -27.40
C GLY A 140 -27.09 -28.28 -27.77
N ARG A 141 -27.94 -27.81 -26.84
CA ARG A 141 -28.90 -26.72 -27.10
C ARG A 141 -29.07 -25.82 -25.85
N ALA A 142 -29.77 -24.73 -26.03
CA ALA A 142 -30.20 -23.87 -24.92
C ALA A 142 -31.18 -24.58 -23.96
N PRO A 143 -31.19 -24.24 -22.66
CA PRO A 143 -32.10 -24.84 -21.70
C PRO A 143 -33.53 -24.38 -21.97
N ARG A 144 -34.48 -25.32 -21.97
CA ARG A 144 -35.92 -25.07 -22.19
C ARG A 144 -36.76 -25.41 -20.98
N ARG A 145 -36.29 -26.35 -20.14
CA ARG A 145 -36.98 -26.82 -18.94
C ARG A 145 -36.29 -26.29 -17.71
N ALA A 146 -37.01 -26.22 -16.60
CA ALA A 146 -36.45 -25.73 -15.32
C ALA A 146 -35.33 -26.62 -14.76
N ASP A 147 -35.33 -27.90 -15.11
CA ASP A 147 -34.33 -28.89 -14.73
C ASP A 147 -33.12 -28.99 -15.71
N GLU A 148 -33.10 -28.12 -16.71
CA GLU A 148 -32.04 -28.07 -17.72
C GLU A 148 -31.10 -26.88 -17.48
N VAL A 149 -29.78 -27.11 -17.69
CA VAL A 149 -28.75 -26.09 -17.61
C VAL A 149 -27.80 -26.16 -18.79
N VAL A 150 -27.15 -25.02 -19.07
CA VAL A 150 -25.96 -24.95 -19.95
C VAL A 150 -24.75 -24.64 -19.09
N VAL A 151 -23.67 -25.39 -19.26
CA VAL A 151 -22.45 -25.23 -18.47
C VAL A 151 -21.39 -24.57 -19.33
N GLY A 152 -20.68 -23.59 -18.77
CA GLY A 152 -19.56 -22.92 -19.43
C GLY A 152 -18.27 -23.74 -19.33
N GLY A 153 -17.57 -23.91 -20.45
CA GLY A 153 -16.19 -24.41 -20.52
C GLY A 153 -15.89 -25.85 -20.12
N GLY A 154 -16.89 -26.71 -19.89
CA GLY A 154 -16.66 -28.13 -19.57
C GLY A 154 -17.94 -28.93 -19.34
N GLY A 155 -17.87 -30.24 -19.49
CA GLY A 155 -19.01 -31.16 -19.37
C GLY A 155 -19.39 -31.77 -20.71
N ARG A 156 -20.45 -32.61 -20.74
CA ARG A 156 -21.04 -33.21 -21.93
C ARG A 156 -22.55 -32.94 -21.91
N ALA A 157 -23.10 -32.63 -23.06
CA ALA A 157 -24.56 -32.53 -23.22
C ALA A 157 -25.19 -33.89 -22.88
N GLY A 158 -26.36 -33.86 -22.22
CA GLY A 158 -27.06 -35.04 -21.74
C GLY A 158 -26.63 -35.54 -20.35
N ALA A 159 -25.50 -35.11 -19.84
CA ALA A 159 -25.01 -35.52 -18.51
C ALA A 159 -25.89 -34.94 -17.39
N ARG A 160 -26.02 -35.69 -16.29
CA ARG A 160 -26.61 -35.15 -15.04
C ARG A 160 -25.52 -34.49 -14.17
N VAL A 161 -25.82 -33.34 -13.63
CA VAL A 161 -24.94 -32.58 -12.76
C VAL A 161 -25.66 -32.19 -11.47
N VAL A 162 -25.01 -32.41 -10.33
CA VAL A 162 -25.53 -31.94 -9.05
C VAL A 162 -25.00 -30.54 -8.80
N LEU A 163 -25.91 -29.59 -8.70
CA LEU A 163 -25.60 -28.20 -8.42
C LEU A 163 -26.09 -27.84 -7.01
N ARG A 164 -25.24 -27.21 -6.25
CA ARG A 164 -25.62 -26.62 -4.95
C ARG A 164 -26.08 -25.20 -5.16
N VAL A 165 -27.39 -24.97 -4.99
CA VAL A 165 -28.00 -23.65 -5.15
C VAL A 165 -28.82 -23.31 -3.90
N ALA A 166 -28.62 -22.10 -3.36
CA ALA A 166 -29.25 -21.67 -2.11
C ALA A 166 -29.07 -22.68 -0.95
N GLY A 167 -27.92 -23.37 -0.92
CA GLY A 167 -27.61 -24.36 0.11
C GLY A 167 -28.26 -25.74 -0.07
N ARG A 168 -28.96 -25.98 -1.18
CA ARG A 168 -29.58 -27.28 -1.51
C ARG A 168 -28.89 -27.89 -2.70
N ASP A 169 -28.69 -29.20 -2.65
CA ASP A 169 -28.16 -29.97 -3.76
C ASP A 169 -29.35 -30.40 -4.66
N VAL A 170 -29.31 -29.93 -5.91
CA VAL A 170 -30.34 -30.17 -6.92
C VAL A 170 -29.68 -30.76 -8.16
N THR A 171 -30.28 -31.83 -8.71
CA THR A 171 -29.79 -32.46 -9.94
C THR A 171 -30.40 -31.78 -11.17
N TYR A 172 -29.53 -31.33 -12.06
CA TYR A 172 -29.92 -30.76 -13.36
C TYR A 172 -29.38 -31.62 -14.51
N THR A 173 -30.04 -31.52 -15.66
CA THR A 173 -29.55 -32.11 -16.91
C THR A 173 -28.82 -31.07 -17.73
N VAL A 174 -27.61 -31.39 -18.18
CA VAL A 174 -26.81 -30.50 -19.04
C VAL A 174 -27.42 -30.53 -20.45
N ALA A 175 -28.22 -29.53 -20.83
CA ALA A 175 -28.80 -29.38 -22.14
C ALA A 175 -27.77 -28.97 -23.20
N GLY A 176 -26.73 -28.29 -22.79
CA GLY A 176 -25.64 -27.89 -23.69
C GLY A 176 -24.38 -27.40 -22.94
N VAL A 177 -23.30 -27.28 -23.71
CA VAL A 177 -22.03 -26.72 -23.28
C VAL A 177 -21.77 -25.46 -24.11
N ALA A 178 -21.48 -24.35 -23.45
CA ALA A 178 -21.22 -23.06 -24.08
C ALA A 178 -19.75 -22.66 -23.99
N ASP A 179 -19.34 -21.81 -24.93
CA ASP A 179 -18.14 -21.00 -24.77
C ASP A 179 -18.32 -20.05 -23.59
N GLY A 180 -17.33 -19.89 -22.77
CA GLY A 180 -17.43 -18.98 -21.64
C GLY A 180 -16.62 -19.44 -20.42
N PRO A 181 -16.72 -18.71 -19.32
CA PRO A 181 -15.99 -19.03 -18.10
C PRO A 181 -16.36 -20.44 -17.59
N ARG A 182 -15.35 -21.24 -17.26
CA ARG A 182 -15.55 -22.63 -16.73
C ARG A 182 -16.38 -22.70 -15.44
N ALA A 183 -16.61 -21.58 -14.78
CA ALA A 183 -17.37 -21.47 -13.55
C ALA A 183 -18.73 -20.78 -13.75
N ALA A 184 -19.32 -20.84 -14.94
CA ALA A 184 -20.65 -20.30 -15.23
C ALA A 184 -21.65 -21.41 -15.52
N VAL A 185 -22.85 -21.27 -14.96
CA VAL A 185 -24.00 -22.16 -15.19
C VAL A 185 -25.19 -21.30 -15.59
N TYR A 186 -25.78 -21.62 -16.72
CA TYR A 186 -26.92 -20.88 -17.27
C TYR A 186 -28.20 -21.68 -17.15
N PHE A 187 -29.21 -21.04 -16.59
CA PHE A 187 -30.53 -21.57 -16.31
C PHE A 187 -31.57 -20.95 -17.25
N THR A 188 -32.77 -21.52 -17.29
CA THR A 188 -33.91 -20.82 -17.90
C THR A 188 -34.21 -19.53 -17.13
N GLU A 189 -34.86 -18.54 -17.77
CA GLU A 189 -35.18 -17.25 -17.13
C GLU A 189 -36.03 -17.42 -15.86
N GLY A 190 -37.03 -18.28 -15.93
CA GLY A 190 -37.92 -18.57 -14.80
C GLY A 190 -37.19 -19.18 -13.62
N GLU A 191 -36.30 -20.14 -13.89
CA GLU A 191 -35.51 -20.81 -12.83
C GLU A 191 -34.48 -19.88 -12.25
N ALA A 192 -33.77 -19.12 -13.08
CA ALA A 192 -32.81 -18.09 -12.60
C ALA A 192 -33.48 -17.03 -11.72
N ARG A 193 -34.70 -16.60 -12.07
CA ARG A 193 -35.51 -15.68 -11.27
C ARG A 193 -35.90 -16.28 -9.91
N ARG A 194 -36.26 -17.55 -9.87
CA ARG A 194 -36.57 -18.26 -8.63
C ARG A 194 -35.34 -18.42 -7.74
N LEU A 195 -34.18 -18.81 -8.32
CA LEU A 195 -32.96 -19.13 -7.61
C LEU A 195 -32.20 -17.89 -7.12
N SER A 196 -32.38 -16.74 -7.80
CA SER A 196 -31.72 -15.48 -7.39
C SER A 196 -32.18 -14.90 -6.05
N GLY A 197 -33.34 -15.38 -5.53
CA GLY A 197 -33.94 -14.91 -4.28
C GLY A 197 -34.51 -13.48 -4.33
N ASN A 198 -34.45 -12.82 -5.46
CA ASN A 198 -34.86 -11.42 -5.64
C ASN A 198 -35.73 -11.26 -6.91
N PRO A 199 -36.97 -11.77 -6.91
CA PRO A 199 -37.80 -11.82 -8.10
C PRO A 199 -38.20 -10.44 -8.67
N GLY A 200 -38.26 -9.40 -7.83
CA GLY A 200 -38.63 -8.03 -8.19
C GLY A 200 -37.49 -7.13 -8.67
N SER A 201 -36.24 -7.62 -8.68
CA SER A 201 -35.08 -6.82 -9.05
C SER A 201 -34.13 -7.57 -9.95
N LEU A 202 -33.23 -6.82 -10.59
CA LEU A 202 -32.15 -7.27 -11.47
C LEU A 202 -30.81 -6.80 -10.91
N ASP A 203 -29.75 -7.55 -11.21
CA ASP A 203 -28.40 -7.12 -10.88
C ASP A 203 -27.88 -6.10 -11.88
N ALA A 204 -28.24 -6.26 -13.16
CA ALA A 204 -28.03 -5.28 -14.22
C ALA A 204 -29.00 -5.55 -15.39
N LEU A 205 -29.12 -4.58 -16.28
CA LEU A 205 -29.88 -4.70 -17.50
C LEU A 205 -28.98 -4.39 -18.69
N GLY A 206 -28.69 -5.40 -19.51
CA GLY A 206 -27.89 -5.22 -20.74
C GLY A 206 -28.77 -4.74 -21.89
N VAL A 207 -28.29 -3.77 -22.64
CA VAL A 207 -28.97 -3.18 -23.79
C VAL A 207 -28.24 -3.53 -25.07
N VAL A 208 -28.89 -4.20 -25.98
CA VAL A 208 -28.37 -4.49 -27.32
C VAL A 208 -28.99 -3.45 -28.29
N ALA A 209 -28.13 -2.69 -28.95
CA ALA A 209 -28.56 -1.68 -29.92
C ALA A 209 -29.01 -2.30 -31.23
N ARG A 210 -29.88 -1.62 -31.98
CA ARG A 210 -30.13 -1.90 -33.39
C ARG A 210 -28.90 -1.49 -34.23
N PRO A 211 -28.61 -2.19 -35.33
CA PRO A 211 -27.56 -1.80 -36.23
C PRO A 211 -27.69 -0.34 -36.68
N GLY A 212 -26.59 0.40 -36.76
CA GLY A 212 -26.54 1.78 -37.20
C GLY A 212 -26.96 2.84 -36.17
N VAL A 213 -27.31 2.44 -34.95
CA VAL A 213 -27.64 3.39 -33.86
C VAL A 213 -26.36 3.76 -33.10
N GLU A 214 -26.06 5.06 -33.05
CA GLU A 214 -24.93 5.59 -32.29
C GLU A 214 -25.13 5.37 -30.77
N THR A 215 -24.10 4.86 -30.13
CA THR A 215 -24.15 4.53 -28.69
C THR A 215 -24.43 5.76 -27.81
N GLY A 216 -23.90 6.94 -28.18
CA GLY A 216 -24.11 8.19 -27.44
C GLY A 216 -25.58 8.61 -27.44
N VAL A 217 -26.22 8.56 -28.63
CA VAL A 217 -27.64 8.88 -28.78
C VAL A 217 -28.51 7.89 -27.99
N LEU A 218 -28.19 6.60 -28.12
CA LEU A 218 -28.93 5.56 -27.38
C LEU A 218 -28.79 5.73 -25.86
N HIS A 219 -27.59 6.08 -25.38
CA HIS A 219 -27.33 6.37 -23.97
C HIS A 219 -28.23 7.50 -23.45
N ALA A 220 -28.29 8.63 -24.19
CA ALA A 220 -29.13 9.77 -23.81
C ALA A 220 -30.61 9.39 -23.76
N ARG A 221 -31.12 8.66 -24.79
CA ARG A 221 -32.52 8.22 -24.85
C ARG A 221 -32.91 7.27 -23.71
N VAL A 222 -32.04 6.27 -23.42
CA VAL A 222 -32.29 5.33 -22.32
C VAL A 222 -32.30 6.05 -20.98
N ARG A 223 -31.36 6.97 -20.74
CA ARG A 223 -31.31 7.77 -19.53
C ARG A 223 -32.56 8.63 -19.37
N GLN A 224 -32.96 9.36 -20.43
CA GLN A 224 -34.15 10.18 -20.40
C GLN A 224 -35.43 9.36 -20.14
N ALA A 225 -35.57 8.20 -20.76
CA ALA A 225 -36.70 7.33 -20.56
C ALA A 225 -36.79 6.81 -19.12
N LEU A 226 -35.65 6.43 -18.50
CA LEU A 226 -35.61 6.00 -17.10
C LEU A 226 -35.91 7.15 -16.14
N ASP A 227 -35.40 8.34 -16.40
CA ASP A 227 -35.63 9.53 -15.58
C ASP A 227 -37.13 9.96 -15.69
N ALA A 228 -37.68 9.99 -16.91
CA ALA A 228 -39.09 10.32 -17.16
C ALA A 228 -40.05 9.32 -16.49
N ALA A 229 -39.68 8.03 -16.47
CA ALA A 229 -40.46 7.00 -15.80
C ALA A 229 -40.29 6.98 -14.28
N GLY A 230 -39.42 7.82 -13.70
CA GLY A 230 -39.13 7.88 -12.28
C GLY A 230 -38.50 6.62 -11.71
N VAL A 231 -37.90 5.77 -12.55
CA VAL A 231 -37.33 4.49 -12.12
C VAL A 231 -36.05 4.73 -11.35
N ARG A 232 -36.01 4.27 -10.10
CA ARG A 232 -34.88 4.42 -9.18
C ARG A 232 -34.34 3.04 -8.79
N SER A 233 -33.08 3.00 -8.30
CA SER A 233 -32.48 1.77 -7.78
C SER A 233 -33.24 1.21 -6.58
N VAL A 234 -33.16 -0.09 -6.38
CA VAL A 234 -33.79 -0.77 -5.24
C VAL A 234 -32.98 -0.51 -3.97
N GLY A 235 -33.68 -0.20 -2.87
CA GLY A 235 -33.11 0.03 -1.54
C GLY A 235 -33.24 1.48 -1.05
N ARG A 236 -33.37 1.66 0.27
CA ARG A 236 -33.35 2.98 0.91
C ARG A 236 -31.90 3.41 1.07
N ARG A 237 -31.51 4.44 0.32
CA ARG A 237 -30.14 5.00 0.43
C ARG A 237 -30.06 6.07 1.51
N ALA A 238 -28.84 6.29 1.98
CA ALA A 238 -28.52 7.17 3.08
C ALA A 238 -28.91 8.65 2.84
N ASP A 239 -29.01 9.07 1.59
CA ASP A 239 -29.18 10.47 1.19
C ASP A 239 -30.67 10.87 0.99
N GLY A 240 -31.59 10.01 1.42
CA GLY A 240 -33.04 10.27 1.33
C GLY A 240 -33.65 10.00 -0.05
N ASP A 241 -32.88 10.11 -1.10
CA ASP A 241 -33.31 9.80 -2.48
C ASP A 241 -32.82 8.42 -2.90
N ALA A 242 -33.72 7.62 -3.47
CA ALA A 242 -33.32 6.44 -4.22
C ALA A 242 -32.40 6.91 -5.34
N ALA A 243 -31.15 6.46 -5.35
CA ALA A 243 -30.20 6.95 -6.33
C ALA A 243 -30.66 6.61 -7.75
N ALA A 244 -30.46 7.52 -8.67
CA ALA A 244 -30.75 7.34 -10.08
C ALA A 244 -30.00 6.11 -10.61
N LEU A 245 -30.63 5.39 -11.54
CA LEU A 245 -29.96 4.32 -12.26
C LEU A 245 -28.85 4.93 -13.16
N ARG A 246 -27.73 4.21 -13.25
CA ARG A 246 -26.65 4.58 -14.13
C ARG A 246 -26.73 3.83 -15.44
N VAL A 247 -26.65 4.54 -16.53
CA VAL A 247 -26.49 3.98 -17.87
C VAL A 247 -24.99 4.00 -18.19
N LEU A 248 -24.39 2.84 -18.38
CA LEU A 248 -22.97 2.65 -18.57
C LEU A 248 -22.66 2.30 -20.03
N ALA A 249 -21.68 2.97 -20.61
CA ALA A 249 -21.21 2.77 -21.97
C ALA A 249 -19.71 2.51 -22.00
N GLY A 250 -19.18 1.97 -23.08
CA GLY A 250 -17.75 1.72 -23.26
C GLY A 250 -17.18 0.85 -22.13
N ASP A 251 -16.01 1.23 -21.62
CA ASP A 251 -15.34 0.53 -20.51
C ASP A 251 -16.08 0.68 -19.17
N GLY A 252 -16.94 1.70 -19.04
CA GLY A 252 -17.78 1.88 -17.86
C GLY A 252 -18.71 0.68 -17.56
N ARG A 253 -19.05 -0.13 -18.57
CA ARG A 253 -19.85 -1.37 -18.42
C ARG A 253 -19.20 -2.36 -17.46
N GLY A 254 -17.87 -2.38 -17.41
CA GLY A 254 -17.12 -3.24 -16.48
C GLY A 254 -17.35 -2.94 -15.00
N THR A 255 -17.80 -1.72 -14.64
CA THR A 255 -18.15 -1.38 -13.25
C THR A 255 -19.38 -2.15 -12.77
N ALA A 256 -20.28 -2.53 -13.67
CA ALA A 256 -21.41 -3.42 -13.34
C ALA A 256 -20.97 -4.88 -13.19
N GLU A 257 -19.80 -5.24 -13.69
CA GLU A 257 -19.25 -6.60 -13.65
C GLU A 257 -18.34 -6.82 -12.44
N PHE A 258 -17.38 -5.93 -12.24
CA PHE A 258 -16.35 -6.00 -11.19
C PHE A 258 -16.52 -4.85 -10.20
N LEU A 259 -17.34 -5.04 -9.19
CA LEU A 259 -17.68 -4.01 -8.20
C LEU A 259 -16.46 -3.52 -7.40
N ASP A 260 -15.57 -4.44 -7.05
CA ASP A 260 -14.39 -4.13 -6.24
C ASP A 260 -13.30 -3.38 -7.02
N ALA A 261 -13.34 -3.39 -8.38
CA ALA A 261 -12.26 -2.81 -9.19
C ALA A 261 -12.14 -1.29 -9.04
N GLY A 262 -13.27 -0.58 -8.95
CA GLY A 262 -13.28 0.87 -8.77
C GLY A 262 -12.69 1.30 -7.42
N PRO A 263 -13.21 0.79 -6.30
CA PRO A 263 -12.65 1.02 -4.97
C PRO A 263 -11.17 0.67 -4.85
N ALA A 264 -10.79 -0.54 -5.26
CA ALA A 264 -9.40 -0.99 -5.17
C ALA A 264 -8.45 -0.14 -6.04
N ARG A 265 -8.94 0.40 -7.17
CA ARG A 265 -8.19 1.39 -7.94
C ARG A 265 -7.95 2.68 -7.14
N ALA A 266 -8.94 3.17 -6.41
CA ALA A 266 -8.79 4.36 -5.58
C ALA A 266 -7.75 4.15 -4.47
N ASP A 267 -7.83 3.02 -3.77
CA ASP A 267 -6.90 2.63 -2.72
C ASP A 267 -5.46 2.48 -3.27
N MET A 268 -5.33 1.89 -4.46
CA MET A 268 -4.05 1.75 -5.16
C MET A 268 -3.45 3.12 -5.54
N LEU A 269 -4.26 4.08 -6.00
CA LEU A 269 -3.82 5.43 -6.32
C LEU A 269 -3.34 6.19 -5.07
N GLU A 270 -4.06 6.06 -3.95
CA GLU A 270 -3.69 6.67 -2.67
C GLU A 270 -2.35 6.11 -2.14
N LEU A 271 -2.21 4.79 -2.11
CA LEU A 271 -0.99 4.13 -1.65
C LEU A 271 0.21 4.45 -2.56
N LEU A 272 0.05 4.36 -3.89
CA LEU A 272 1.13 4.71 -4.83
C LEU A 272 1.51 6.18 -4.72
N GLY A 273 0.54 7.07 -4.53
CA GLY A 273 0.77 8.51 -4.31
C GLY A 273 1.59 8.76 -3.04
N SER A 274 1.26 8.09 -1.94
CA SER A 274 1.99 8.15 -0.68
C SER A 274 3.44 7.67 -0.82
N VAL A 275 3.64 6.53 -1.49
CA VAL A 275 4.99 6.01 -1.77
C VAL A 275 5.77 6.96 -2.67
N ALA A 276 5.16 7.52 -3.71
CA ALA A 276 5.81 8.47 -4.59
C ALA A 276 6.23 9.76 -3.83
N ALA A 277 5.36 10.29 -2.96
CA ALA A 277 5.69 11.44 -2.11
C ALA A 277 6.87 11.15 -1.18
N THR A 278 6.89 9.96 -0.60
CA THR A 278 8.00 9.47 0.23
C THR A 278 9.31 9.40 -0.56
N VAL A 279 9.28 8.83 -1.76
CA VAL A 279 10.45 8.75 -2.65
C VAL A 279 10.97 10.14 -3.02
N VAL A 280 10.08 11.09 -3.32
CA VAL A 280 10.46 12.49 -3.59
C VAL A 280 11.14 13.14 -2.39
N LEU A 281 10.60 12.95 -1.19
CA LEU A 281 11.17 13.48 0.05
C LEU A 281 12.57 12.93 0.31
N VAL A 282 12.73 11.61 0.23
CA VAL A 282 14.03 10.95 0.44
C VAL A 282 15.02 11.36 -0.65
N ALA A 283 14.59 11.42 -1.89
CA ALA A 283 15.42 11.90 -3.00
C ALA A 283 15.90 13.34 -2.77
N LEU A 284 15.02 14.24 -2.33
CA LEU A 284 15.37 15.62 -2.01
C LEU A 284 16.46 15.70 -0.92
N LEU A 285 16.30 14.91 0.14
CA LEU A 285 17.26 14.86 1.25
C LEU A 285 18.62 14.30 0.80
N VAL A 286 18.61 13.18 0.07
CA VAL A 286 19.83 12.51 -0.41
C VAL A 286 20.54 13.34 -1.47
N VAL A 287 19.81 13.83 -2.47
CA VAL A 287 20.38 14.67 -3.53
C VAL A 287 20.93 15.98 -2.95
N SER A 288 20.19 16.62 -2.02
CA SER A 288 20.70 17.84 -1.38
C SER A 288 21.98 17.59 -0.58
N SER A 289 22.07 16.47 0.13
CA SER A 289 23.29 16.09 0.87
C SER A 289 24.48 15.81 -0.05
N THR A 290 24.25 15.09 -1.16
CA THR A 290 25.28 14.76 -2.15
C THR A 290 25.75 16.00 -2.92
N VAL A 291 24.87 16.93 -3.27
CA VAL A 291 25.20 18.22 -3.91
C VAL A 291 26.00 19.11 -2.96
N VAL A 292 25.59 19.23 -1.68
CA VAL A 292 26.35 19.96 -0.67
C VAL A 292 27.77 19.42 -0.55
N GLN A 293 27.90 18.10 -0.61
CA GLN A 293 29.19 17.45 -0.48
C GLN A 293 30.09 17.66 -1.72
N ALA A 294 29.51 17.59 -2.92
CA ALA A 294 30.19 17.91 -4.16
C ALA A 294 30.65 19.37 -4.19
N LEU A 295 29.86 20.31 -3.64
CA LEU A 295 30.24 21.72 -3.53
C LEU A 295 31.37 21.97 -2.54
N ARG A 296 31.34 21.31 -1.38
CA ARG A 296 32.41 21.44 -0.38
C ARG A 296 33.79 21.05 -0.90
N GLN A 297 33.91 20.15 -1.86
CA GLN A 297 35.16 19.80 -2.49
C GLN A 297 35.71 20.94 -3.32
N ARG A 298 34.90 21.92 -3.69
CA ARG A 298 35.24 23.07 -4.51
C ARG A 298 35.24 24.39 -3.73
N ASP A 299 35.18 24.32 -2.38
CA ASP A 299 35.12 25.53 -1.54
C ASP A 299 36.28 26.49 -1.82
N ARG A 300 37.50 25.95 -2.07
CA ARG A 300 38.66 26.78 -2.46
C ARG A 300 38.49 27.45 -3.83
N GLU A 301 37.97 26.72 -4.84
CA GLU A 301 37.71 27.28 -6.17
C GLU A 301 36.62 28.35 -6.11
N LEU A 302 35.54 28.07 -5.36
CA LEU A 302 34.44 29.01 -5.16
C LEU A 302 34.89 30.22 -4.33
N GLY A 303 35.78 30.02 -3.36
CA GLY A 303 36.42 31.10 -2.58
C GLY A 303 37.27 32.00 -3.45
N LEU A 304 38.10 31.45 -4.33
CA LEU A 304 38.92 32.22 -5.31
C LEU A 304 38.05 33.03 -6.26
N LEU A 305 36.96 32.46 -6.80
CA LEU A 305 36.04 33.17 -7.66
C LEU A 305 35.38 34.37 -6.94
N ARG A 306 35.09 34.23 -5.62
CA ARG A 306 34.60 35.35 -4.81
C ARG A 306 35.70 36.42 -4.60
N ALA A 307 36.93 36.00 -4.36
CA ALA A 307 38.04 36.91 -4.20
C ALA A 307 38.30 37.75 -5.46
N VAL A 308 38.00 37.18 -6.65
CA VAL A 308 38.05 37.86 -7.94
C VAL A 308 36.78 38.67 -8.25
N GLY A 309 35.79 38.71 -7.33
CA GLY A 309 34.62 39.59 -7.45
C GLY A 309 33.31 38.92 -7.94
N ALA A 310 33.23 37.58 -8.00
CA ALA A 310 32.01 36.91 -8.36
C ALA A 310 30.90 37.10 -7.30
N THR A 311 29.73 37.55 -7.73
CA THR A 311 28.58 37.75 -6.83
C THR A 311 27.98 36.42 -6.37
N PRO A 312 27.33 36.37 -5.19
CA PRO A 312 26.60 35.15 -4.72
C PRO A 312 25.53 34.66 -5.69
N GLY A 313 24.88 35.58 -6.41
CA GLY A 313 23.86 35.23 -7.44
C GLY A 313 24.49 34.56 -8.66
N GLN A 314 25.66 35.02 -9.11
CA GLN A 314 26.41 34.41 -10.24
C GLN A 314 26.87 32.99 -9.88
N LEU A 315 27.35 32.78 -8.65
CA LEU A 315 27.78 31.46 -8.18
C LEU A 315 26.61 30.50 -8.07
N ARG A 316 25.46 30.94 -7.51
CA ARG A 316 24.21 30.14 -7.48
C ARG A 316 23.76 29.79 -8.88
N GLY A 317 23.78 30.75 -9.79
CA GLY A 317 23.41 30.52 -11.20
C GLY A 317 24.34 29.54 -11.92
N ALA A 318 25.65 29.60 -11.66
CA ALA A 318 26.62 28.69 -12.25
C ALA A 318 26.43 27.25 -11.76
N VAL A 319 26.32 27.07 -10.44
CA VAL A 319 26.09 25.76 -9.82
C VAL A 319 24.73 25.20 -10.24
N GLY A 320 23.68 26.02 -10.23
CA GLY A 320 22.34 25.60 -10.67
C GLY A 320 22.30 25.13 -12.12
N LYS A 321 23.06 25.76 -13.02
CA LYS A 321 23.20 25.33 -14.42
C LYS A 321 23.99 24.03 -14.56
N GLU A 322 25.03 23.86 -13.76
CA GLU A 322 25.86 22.66 -13.75
C GLU A 322 25.09 21.45 -13.26
N VAL A 323 24.41 21.58 -12.10
CA VAL A 323 23.51 20.56 -11.54
C VAL A 323 22.38 20.26 -12.50
N GLY A 324 21.76 21.28 -13.12
CA GLY A 324 20.65 21.11 -14.06
C GLY A 324 21.03 20.31 -15.30
N ARG A 325 22.24 20.50 -15.87
CA ARG A 325 22.70 19.70 -17.01
C ARG A 325 22.99 18.25 -16.63
N LEU A 326 23.61 18.05 -15.47
CA LEU A 326 23.87 16.72 -14.96
C LEU A 326 22.55 16.00 -14.68
N ALA A 327 21.61 16.71 -14.04
CA ALA A 327 20.29 16.20 -13.73
C ALA A 327 19.50 15.80 -14.98
N GLY A 328 19.56 16.59 -16.06
CA GLY A 328 18.93 16.23 -17.32
C GLY A 328 19.45 14.92 -17.92
N ARG A 329 20.77 14.72 -17.90
CA ARG A 329 21.38 13.46 -18.38
C ARG A 329 21.05 12.27 -17.48
N ALA A 330 21.13 12.47 -16.15
CA ALA A 330 20.81 11.45 -15.18
C ALA A 330 19.32 11.06 -15.24
N ALA A 331 18.44 12.06 -15.39
CA ALA A 331 17.01 11.86 -15.50
C ALA A 331 16.63 11.08 -16.77
N LEU A 332 17.26 11.38 -17.90
CA LEU A 332 17.07 10.60 -19.13
C LEU A 332 17.55 9.16 -18.98
N ALA A 333 18.71 8.94 -18.36
CA ALA A 333 19.20 7.58 -18.10
C ALA A 333 18.24 6.79 -17.19
N GLY A 334 17.69 7.43 -16.16
CA GLY A 334 16.68 6.80 -15.29
C GLY A 334 15.35 6.56 -15.99
N ALA A 335 14.91 7.48 -16.85
CA ALA A 335 13.67 7.36 -17.61
C ALA A 335 13.67 6.14 -18.55
N VAL A 336 14.82 5.79 -19.15
CA VAL A 336 14.96 4.55 -19.95
C VAL A 336 14.68 3.31 -19.12
N GLY A 337 15.13 3.28 -17.86
CA GLY A 337 14.88 2.16 -16.95
C GLY A 337 13.46 2.11 -16.38
N ALA A 338 12.68 3.17 -16.51
CA ALA A 338 11.35 3.26 -15.92
C ALA A 338 10.34 2.26 -16.52
N LEU A 339 10.41 2.00 -17.84
CA LEU A 339 9.54 1.02 -18.51
C LEU A 339 9.77 -0.42 -18.02
N PRO A 340 11.01 -0.96 -18.04
CA PRO A 340 11.24 -2.27 -17.46
C PRO A 340 10.95 -2.30 -15.95
N GLY A 341 11.18 -1.21 -15.21
CA GLY A 341 10.78 -1.07 -13.82
C GLY A 341 9.27 -1.20 -13.63
N TYR A 342 8.47 -0.55 -14.47
CA TYR A 342 7.01 -0.68 -14.47
C TYR A 342 6.56 -2.12 -14.73
N VAL A 343 7.13 -2.78 -15.74
CA VAL A 343 6.79 -4.18 -16.06
C VAL A 343 7.12 -5.10 -14.89
N ALA A 344 8.28 -4.91 -14.26
CA ALA A 344 8.69 -5.68 -13.09
C ALA A 344 7.75 -5.44 -11.89
N LEU A 345 7.42 -4.19 -11.58
CA LEU A 345 6.49 -3.85 -10.49
C LEU A 345 5.09 -4.41 -10.73
N ARG A 346 4.58 -4.28 -11.96
CA ARG A 346 3.29 -4.86 -12.34
C ARG A 346 3.29 -6.38 -12.19
N GLY A 347 4.34 -7.06 -12.66
CA GLY A 347 4.49 -8.51 -12.51
C GLY A 347 4.56 -8.94 -11.05
N LEU A 348 5.20 -8.14 -10.21
CA LEU A 348 5.27 -8.38 -8.76
C LEU A 348 3.89 -8.24 -8.10
N LEU A 349 3.14 -7.19 -8.45
CA LEU A 349 1.77 -6.97 -7.95
C LEU A 349 0.83 -8.11 -8.36
N ASP A 350 0.96 -8.60 -9.60
CA ASP A 350 0.16 -9.71 -10.13
C ASP A 350 0.52 -11.03 -9.43
N ALA A 351 1.80 -11.34 -9.32
CA ALA A 351 2.29 -12.56 -8.67
C ALA A 351 1.87 -12.68 -7.19
N HIS A 352 1.74 -11.57 -6.48
CA HIS A 352 1.29 -11.54 -5.08
C HIS A 352 -0.23 -11.38 -4.94
N GLY A 353 -0.98 -11.37 -6.06
CA GLY A 353 -2.43 -11.20 -6.03
C GLY A 353 -2.89 -9.83 -5.51
N ALA A 354 -2.01 -8.83 -5.58
CA ALA A 354 -2.28 -7.46 -5.14
C ALA A 354 -3.15 -6.68 -6.15
N LEU A 355 -3.21 -7.15 -7.40
CA LEU A 355 -4.10 -6.57 -8.41
C LEU A 355 -5.51 -7.16 -8.24
N PRO A 356 -6.54 -6.31 -8.16
CA PRO A 356 -7.91 -6.80 -8.08
C PRO A 356 -8.28 -7.53 -9.38
N PRO A 357 -9.00 -8.65 -9.29
CA PRO A 357 -9.49 -9.33 -10.48
C PRO A 357 -10.40 -8.39 -11.29
N GLY A 358 -10.21 -8.39 -12.60
CA GLY A 358 -11.00 -7.56 -13.50
C GLY A 358 -10.53 -6.11 -13.66
N LEU A 359 -9.49 -5.64 -12.96
CA LEU A 359 -8.90 -4.33 -13.23
C LEU A 359 -7.94 -4.40 -14.42
N ALA A 360 -8.20 -3.65 -15.46
CA ALA A 360 -7.26 -3.42 -16.55
C ALA A 360 -6.36 -2.24 -16.21
N LEU A 361 -5.06 -2.42 -16.37
CA LEU A 361 -4.05 -1.36 -16.25
C LEU A 361 -3.50 -1.09 -17.65
N PRO A 362 -4.12 -0.21 -18.44
CA PRO A 362 -3.68 0.09 -19.79
C PRO A 362 -2.36 0.88 -19.79
N LEU A 363 -1.53 0.62 -20.78
CA LEU A 363 -0.34 1.42 -21.06
C LEU A 363 -0.39 1.82 -22.56
N PRO A 364 -1.23 2.80 -22.93
CA PRO A 364 -1.34 3.25 -24.29
C PRO A 364 -0.04 3.91 -24.77
N LEU A 365 0.25 3.85 -26.06
CA LEU A 365 1.49 4.35 -26.65
C LEU A 365 1.76 5.82 -26.31
N TRP A 366 0.73 6.66 -26.21
CA TRP A 366 0.87 8.06 -25.84
C TRP A 366 1.35 8.28 -24.39
N LEU A 367 1.28 7.25 -23.51
CA LEU A 367 1.79 7.29 -22.15
C LEU A 367 3.30 6.95 -22.07
N TRP A 368 3.89 6.37 -23.08
CA TRP A 368 5.31 6.02 -23.11
C TRP A 368 6.25 7.20 -22.84
N PRO A 369 5.95 8.45 -23.24
CA PRO A 369 6.76 9.60 -22.85
C PRO A 369 6.55 10.06 -21.39
N ALA A 370 5.64 9.49 -20.62
CA ALA A 370 5.42 9.87 -19.21
C ALA A 370 6.70 9.84 -18.35
N PRO A 371 7.67 8.92 -18.55
CA PRO A 371 8.95 9.00 -17.85
C PRO A 371 9.73 10.29 -18.09
N LEU A 372 9.49 11.00 -19.21
CA LEU A 372 10.09 12.31 -19.45
C LEU A 372 9.50 13.40 -18.57
N VAL A 373 8.22 13.29 -18.21
CA VAL A 373 7.56 14.19 -17.24
C VAL A 373 8.19 13.99 -15.86
N THR A 374 8.35 12.74 -15.43
CA THR A 374 8.99 12.43 -14.15
C THR A 374 10.48 12.78 -14.15
N ALA A 375 11.14 12.71 -15.30
CA ALA A 375 12.48 13.25 -15.49
C ALA A 375 12.52 14.77 -15.26
N GLY A 376 11.50 15.51 -15.72
CA GLY A 376 11.31 16.93 -15.40
C GLY A 376 11.19 17.18 -13.90
N VAL A 377 10.41 16.37 -13.18
CA VAL A 377 10.30 16.43 -11.72
C VAL A 377 11.65 16.17 -11.06
N THR A 378 12.43 15.20 -11.55
CA THR A 378 13.78 14.89 -11.04
C THR A 378 14.71 16.08 -11.24
N VAL A 379 14.66 16.76 -12.37
CA VAL A 379 15.44 17.99 -12.62
C VAL A 379 15.01 19.11 -11.68
N LEU A 380 13.72 19.24 -11.40
CA LEU A 380 13.20 20.21 -10.43
C LEU A 380 13.70 19.92 -9.01
N VAL A 381 13.63 18.68 -8.57
CA VAL A 381 14.18 18.22 -7.27
C VAL A 381 15.68 18.55 -7.19
N ALA A 382 16.44 18.28 -8.24
CA ALA A 382 17.86 18.59 -8.30
C ALA A 382 18.12 20.12 -8.21
N ARG A 383 17.32 20.95 -8.85
CA ARG A 383 17.42 22.40 -8.77
C ARG A 383 17.10 22.94 -7.39
N ILE A 384 16.02 22.43 -6.78
CA ILE A 384 15.66 22.79 -5.40
C ILE A 384 16.80 22.40 -4.46
N ALA A 385 17.34 21.20 -4.59
CA ALA A 385 18.47 20.70 -3.81
C ALA A 385 19.71 21.60 -3.98
N ALA A 386 20.01 22.02 -5.21
CA ALA A 386 21.13 22.93 -5.50
C ALA A 386 20.91 24.32 -4.88
N VAL A 387 19.71 24.86 -4.95
CA VAL A 387 19.36 26.15 -4.32
C VAL A 387 19.50 26.07 -2.79
N LEU A 388 18.98 25.03 -2.17
CA LEU A 388 19.11 24.78 -0.73
C LEU A 388 20.56 24.61 -0.30
N ALA A 389 21.37 23.91 -1.11
CA ALA A 389 22.79 23.72 -0.88
C ALA A 389 23.56 25.06 -0.97
N CYS A 390 23.29 25.86 -2.02
CA CYS A 390 23.94 27.14 -2.23
C CYS A 390 23.48 28.24 -1.27
N ALA A 391 22.24 28.23 -0.81
CA ALA A 391 21.75 29.20 0.18
C ALA A 391 22.54 29.13 1.49
N ARG A 392 23.03 27.95 1.86
CA ARG A 392 23.88 27.73 3.04
C ARG A 392 25.29 28.24 2.86
N THR A 393 25.87 28.09 1.64
CA THR A 393 27.25 28.53 1.35
C THR A 393 27.34 30.02 1.05
N ALA A 394 26.26 30.66 0.61
CA ALA A 394 26.24 32.06 0.22
C ALA A 394 26.25 33.07 1.40
N LYS A 395 25.87 32.62 2.61
CA LYS A 395 25.80 33.46 3.84
C LYS A 395 27.15 33.57 4.59
N VAL A 396 28.16 32.78 4.19
CA VAL A 396 29.50 32.80 4.86
C VAL A 396 30.32 33.98 4.35
N ARG A 397 30.84 34.82 5.25
CA ARG A 397 31.70 35.95 4.92
C ARG A 397 33.06 35.44 4.34
N PRO A 398 33.72 36.16 3.38
CA PRO A 398 34.97 35.71 2.78
C PRO A 398 36.10 35.40 3.77
N ALA A 399 36.20 36.17 4.86
CA ALA A 399 37.16 35.98 5.95
C ALA A 399 36.89 34.71 6.79
N GLU A 400 35.62 34.30 6.93
CA GLU A 400 35.23 33.08 7.62
C GLU A 400 35.40 31.82 6.75
N ALA A 401 35.41 31.96 5.41
CA ALA A 401 35.70 30.87 4.48
C ALA A 401 37.14 30.36 4.56
N LEU A 402 38.05 31.17 5.02
CA LEU A 402 39.47 30.81 5.26
C LEU A 402 39.73 30.23 6.66
N ARG A 403 38.84 30.53 7.62
CA ARG A 403 38.81 29.87 8.94
C ARG A 403 37.77 28.75 8.87
N ALA A 404 38.10 27.57 9.37
CA ALA A 404 37.16 26.47 9.48
C ALA A 404 36.01 26.91 10.40
N ALA A 405 34.96 27.55 9.84
CA ALA A 405 33.83 28.12 10.55
C ALA A 405 33.13 27.08 11.42
N ALA A 406 32.93 27.39 12.70
CA ALA A 406 32.12 26.55 13.59
C ALA A 406 30.69 26.42 13.06
N PRO A 407 30.01 25.28 13.21
CA PRO A 407 28.62 25.17 12.82
C PRO A 407 27.81 26.19 13.60
N GLY A 408 27.13 27.08 12.85
CA GLY A 408 26.44 28.24 13.45
C GLY A 408 25.37 27.82 14.45
N THR A 409 25.22 28.62 15.51
CA THR A 409 24.23 28.44 16.58
C THR A 409 22.80 28.28 16.03
N ALA A 410 22.48 29.00 14.95
CA ALA A 410 21.21 28.92 14.28
C ALA A 410 20.88 27.48 13.80
N ARG A 411 21.86 26.74 13.26
CA ARG A 411 21.65 25.34 12.83
C ARG A 411 21.38 24.41 14.01
N LYS A 412 22.05 24.63 15.14
CA LYS A 412 21.81 23.85 16.36
C LYS A 412 20.42 24.15 16.92
N VAL A 413 20.03 25.42 16.98
CA VAL A 413 18.71 25.86 17.46
C VAL A 413 17.60 25.30 16.56
N THR A 414 17.71 25.42 15.23
CA THR A 414 16.73 24.86 14.30
C THR A 414 16.64 23.33 14.41
N GLY A 415 17.78 22.64 14.54
CA GLY A 415 17.80 21.21 14.74
C GLY A 415 17.13 20.77 16.04
N LEU A 416 17.36 21.50 17.13
CA LEU A 416 16.72 21.25 18.42
C LEU A 416 15.21 21.56 18.39
N ALA A 417 14.82 22.65 17.75
CA ALA A 417 13.41 23.02 17.58
C ALA A 417 12.65 21.95 16.77
N LEU A 418 13.24 21.41 15.69
CA LEU A 418 12.64 20.31 14.93
C LEU A 418 12.59 19.01 15.76
N LEU A 419 13.59 18.75 16.60
CA LEU A 419 13.56 17.59 17.49
C LEU A 419 12.40 17.69 18.47
N LEU A 420 12.25 18.84 19.11
CA LEU A 420 11.13 19.12 20.02
C LEU A 420 9.77 19.05 19.31
N ALA A 421 9.67 19.61 18.11
CA ALA A 421 8.46 19.51 17.30
C ALA A 421 8.14 18.05 16.94
N GLY A 422 9.16 17.24 16.63
CA GLY A 422 8.99 15.81 16.36
C GLY A 422 8.50 15.03 17.59
N VAL A 423 9.09 15.31 18.77
CA VAL A 423 8.64 14.69 20.03
C VAL A 423 7.22 15.13 20.38
N SER A 424 6.89 16.41 20.20
CA SER A 424 5.53 16.94 20.41
C SER A 424 4.54 16.25 19.46
N SER A 425 4.88 16.10 18.16
CA SER A 425 4.04 15.39 17.20
C SER A 425 3.89 13.90 17.55
N ALA A 426 4.91 13.25 18.09
CA ALA A 426 4.79 11.89 18.61
C ALA A 426 3.87 11.83 19.84
N GLY A 427 3.94 12.83 20.74
CA GLY A 427 3.01 12.94 21.87
C GLY A 427 1.57 13.11 21.42
N THR A 428 1.31 13.96 20.41
CA THR A 428 -0.05 14.12 19.85
C THR A 428 -0.55 12.85 19.17
N ALA A 429 0.34 12.04 18.56
CA ALA A 429 -0.05 10.76 17.97
C ALA A 429 -0.61 9.79 19.01
N VAL A 430 -0.08 9.76 20.24
CA VAL A 430 -0.58 8.91 21.33
C VAL A 430 -1.98 9.34 21.80
N LEU A 431 -2.29 10.64 21.70
CA LEU A 431 -3.59 11.18 22.11
C LEU A 431 -4.66 11.06 21.02
N GLN A 432 -4.27 10.79 19.80
CA GLN A 432 -5.15 10.64 18.63
C GLN A 432 -5.49 9.16 18.36
N HIS A 433 -6.52 8.92 17.56
CA HIS A 433 -7.00 7.58 17.22
C HIS A 433 -7.08 7.39 15.69
N GLY A 434 -6.85 6.18 15.22
CA GLY A 434 -7.01 5.81 13.82
C GLY A 434 -6.01 6.49 12.89
N ALA A 435 -6.45 6.96 11.72
CA ALA A 435 -5.59 7.51 10.67
C ALA A 435 -4.85 8.78 11.11
N ALA A 436 -5.44 9.60 11.99
CA ALA A 436 -4.82 10.83 12.50
C ALA A 436 -3.59 10.51 13.36
N ALA A 437 -3.63 9.45 14.18
CA ALA A 437 -2.49 8.98 14.96
C ALA A 437 -1.33 8.53 14.04
N GLY A 438 -1.65 7.79 12.98
CA GLY A 438 -0.66 7.37 11.98
C GLY A 438 -0.01 8.57 11.26
N ALA A 439 -0.80 9.57 10.88
CA ALA A 439 -0.31 10.79 10.25
C ALA A 439 0.61 11.60 11.18
N ALA A 440 0.23 11.76 12.46
CA ALA A 440 1.03 12.45 13.46
C ALA A 440 2.35 11.71 13.75
N ALA A 441 2.34 10.38 13.84
CA ALA A 441 3.55 9.57 13.99
C ALA A 441 4.46 9.66 12.75
N GLY A 442 3.88 9.68 11.55
CA GLY A 442 4.62 9.91 10.30
C GLY A 442 5.28 11.29 10.26
N ALA A 443 4.55 12.35 10.65
CA ALA A 443 5.10 13.70 10.77
C ALA A 443 6.23 13.77 11.80
N ALA A 444 6.09 13.09 12.95
CA ALA A 444 7.14 12.95 13.96
C ALA A 444 8.39 12.30 13.37
N ALA A 445 8.26 11.21 12.62
CA ALA A 445 9.39 10.55 11.98
C ALA A 445 10.15 11.48 11.02
N VAL A 446 9.43 12.18 10.14
CA VAL A 446 10.02 13.11 9.17
C VAL A 446 10.73 14.27 9.86
N THR A 447 10.12 14.88 10.86
CA THR A 447 10.71 16.01 11.60
C THR A 447 11.92 15.60 12.40
N MET A 448 11.89 14.45 13.09
CA MET A 448 13.02 13.95 13.88
C MET A 448 14.19 13.55 13.00
N VAL A 449 13.95 12.89 11.87
CA VAL A 449 14.99 12.57 10.88
C VAL A 449 15.64 13.85 10.34
N SER A 450 14.81 14.88 10.03
CA SER A 450 15.30 16.19 9.59
C SER A 450 16.14 16.90 10.67
N ALA A 451 15.72 16.82 11.93
CA ALA A 451 16.47 17.30 13.09
C ALA A 451 17.84 16.64 13.17
N CYS A 452 17.91 15.32 13.05
CA CYS A 452 19.17 14.58 13.07
C CYS A 452 20.10 14.93 11.91
N ALA A 453 19.56 15.22 10.72
CA ALA A 453 20.35 15.71 9.60
C ALA A 453 21.01 17.07 9.90
N LEU A 454 20.34 17.95 10.64
CA LEU A 454 20.89 19.22 11.10
C LEU A 454 21.88 19.04 12.26
N LEU A 455 21.59 18.18 13.21
CA LEU A 455 22.41 17.94 14.41
C LEU A 455 23.59 16.96 14.16
N GLY A 456 23.72 16.39 12.96
CA GLY A 456 24.72 15.38 12.61
C GLY A 456 26.14 15.62 13.11
N PRO A 457 26.72 16.84 13.00
CA PRO A 457 28.09 17.10 13.53
C PRO A 457 28.22 16.93 15.05
N TRP A 458 27.21 17.36 15.82
CA TRP A 458 27.20 17.22 17.29
C TRP A 458 26.92 15.79 17.72
N ILE A 459 26.04 15.07 16.97
CA ILE A 459 25.80 13.65 17.18
C ILE A 459 27.10 12.86 16.94
N ALA A 460 27.82 13.15 15.86
CA ALA A 460 29.12 12.52 15.58
C ALA A 460 30.16 12.78 16.68
N GLU A 461 30.19 14.00 17.18
CA GLU A 461 31.10 14.37 18.29
C GLU A 461 30.74 13.62 19.59
N GLY A 462 29.46 13.59 19.95
CA GLY A 462 28.97 12.85 21.12
C GLY A 462 29.25 11.35 21.01
N ALA A 463 28.98 10.76 19.85
CA ALA A 463 29.26 9.36 19.59
C ALA A 463 30.73 9.00 19.72
N MET A 464 31.63 9.90 19.24
CA MET A 464 33.07 9.69 19.39
C MET A 464 33.57 9.90 20.82
N ARG A 465 32.89 10.61 21.68
CA ARG A 465 33.16 10.63 23.12
C ARG A 465 32.90 9.26 23.75
N VAL A 466 31.81 8.61 23.38
CA VAL A 466 31.40 7.29 23.88
C VAL A 466 32.25 6.17 23.28
N LEU A 467 32.30 6.08 21.95
CA LEU A 467 33.02 5.00 21.22
C LEU A 467 34.54 5.17 21.21
N GLY A 468 35.05 6.36 21.45
CA GLY A 468 36.50 6.64 21.41
C GLY A 468 37.31 5.96 22.52
N ALA A 469 36.69 5.68 23.69
CA ALA A 469 37.32 4.95 24.77
C ALA A 469 37.51 3.46 24.44
N PRO A 470 36.50 2.70 24.07
CA PRO A 470 36.67 1.30 23.67
C PRO A 470 37.56 1.14 22.42
N LEU A 471 37.45 2.05 21.43
CA LEU A 471 38.31 2.00 20.24
C LEU A 471 39.81 2.13 20.60
N ARG A 472 40.14 2.97 21.56
CA ARG A 472 41.53 3.13 22.05
C ARG A 472 42.00 1.93 22.85
N ARG A 473 41.13 1.37 23.70
CA ARG A 473 41.47 0.27 24.62
C ARG A 473 41.61 -1.07 23.89
N PHE A 474 40.72 -1.35 22.93
CA PHE A 474 40.66 -2.66 22.27
C PHE A 474 41.17 -2.64 20.82
N GLY A 475 41.32 -1.48 20.21
CA GLY A 475 41.71 -1.34 18.79
C GLY A 475 43.21 -1.38 18.50
N GLY A 476 44.07 -1.34 19.54
CA GLY A 476 45.50 -1.20 19.39
C GLY A 476 45.91 0.12 18.70
N PRO A 477 47.14 0.22 18.09
CA PRO A 477 47.57 1.44 17.41
C PRO A 477 46.62 1.96 16.32
N GLY A 478 45.96 1.01 15.58
CA GLY A 478 44.95 1.37 14.58
C GLY A 478 43.68 1.95 15.17
N GLY A 479 43.28 1.49 16.35
CA GLY A 479 42.10 2.00 17.09
C GLY A 479 42.36 3.38 17.68
N TYR A 480 43.56 3.62 18.23
CA TYR A 480 43.97 4.94 18.70
C TYR A 480 43.91 5.98 17.57
N LEU A 481 44.53 5.65 16.43
CA LEU A 481 44.52 6.51 15.23
C LEU A 481 43.09 6.73 14.70
N ALA A 482 42.28 5.72 14.69
CA ALA A 482 40.86 5.83 14.27
C ALA A 482 40.09 6.79 15.20
N ALA A 483 40.22 6.62 16.52
CA ALA A 483 39.58 7.48 17.52
C ALA A 483 40.05 8.94 17.44
N ALA A 484 41.36 9.17 17.32
CA ALA A 484 41.93 10.50 17.16
C ALA A 484 41.44 11.17 15.88
N ASN A 485 41.40 10.43 14.78
CA ASN A 485 40.98 10.87 13.46
C ASN A 485 39.49 11.22 13.40
N CYS A 486 38.63 10.37 13.94
CA CYS A 486 37.21 10.64 14.03
C CYS A 486 36.89 11.87 14.87
N ARG A 487 37.66 12.12 15.95
CA ARG A 487 37.52 13.35 16.76
C ARG A 487 37.95 14.60 16.00
N ALA A 488 39.13 14.56 15.38
CA ALA A 488 39.65 15.68 14.59
C ALA A 488 38.77 16.00 13.39
N ALA A 489 38.15 14.99 12.81
CA ALA A 489 37.28 15.09 11.65
C ALA A 489 35.78 14.95 11.96
N ALA A 490 35.32 15.26 13.18
CA ALA A 490 33.93 15.07 13.60
C ALA A 490 32.89 15.72 12.64
N ARG A 491 33.22 16.86 12.05
CA ARG A 491 32.40 17.52 11.02
C ARG A 491 32.29 16.73 9.70
N ARG A 492 33.39 16.06 9.31
CA ARG A 492 33.39 15.19 8.12
C ARG A 492 32.60 13.90 8.39
N SER A 493 32.79 13.35 9.59
CA SER A 493 32.08 12.16 10.07
C SER A 493 30.55 12.39 10.14
N GLY A 494 30.12 13.59 10.57
CA GLY A 494 28.70 13.98 10.57
C GLY A 494 28.05 13.96 9.18
N ALA A 495 28.81 14.24 8.12
CA ALA A 495 28.29 14.20 6.76
C ALA A 495 28.04 12.75 6.26
N VAL A 496 28.81 11.76 6.75
CA VAL A 496 28.57 10.33 6.50
C VAL A 496 27.45 9.81 7.36
N LEU A 497 27.42 10.26 8.61
CA LEU A 497 26.46 9.79 9.59
C LEU A 497 25.03 10.14 9.20
N THR A 498 24.80 11.34 8.65
CA THR A 498 23.47 11.81 8.26
C THR A 498 22.72 10.85 7.32
N PRO A 499 23.25 10.40 6.16
CA PRO A 499 22.56 9.43 5.31
C PRO A 499 22.32 8.08 5.99
N VAL A 500 23.28 7.60 6.81
CA VAL A 500 23.13 6.33 7.51
C VAL A 500 22.02 6.41 8.55
N VAL A 501 21.99 7.46 9.38
CA VAL A 501 20.93 7.70 10.37
C VAL A 501 19.57 7.82 9.70
N LEU A 502 19.50 8.65 8.64
CA LEU A 502 18.27 8.90 7.91
C LEU A 502 17.63 7.60 7.43
N VAL A 503 18.41 6.74 6.82
CA VAL A 503 17.90 5.50 6.28
C VAL A 503 17.59 4.49 7.36
N THR A 504 18.50 4.33 8.32
CA THR A 504 18.21 3.41 9.44
C THR A 504 16.91 3.81 10.11
N ALA A 505 16.72 5.10 10.42
CA ALA A 505 15.49 5.58 11.05
C ALA A 505 14.26 5.34 10.14
N PHE A 506 14.37 5.71 8.87
CA PHE A 506 13.22 5.63 7.96
C PHE A 506 12.84 4.18 7.64
N VAL A 507 13.83 3.31 7.37
CA VAL A 507 13.57 1.89 7.10
C VAL A 507 13.05 1.17 8.36
N CYS A 508 13.60 1.49 9.55
CA CYS A 508 13.09 0.97 10.81
C CYS A 508 11.62 1.36 11.01
N VAL A 509 11.27 2.64 10.81
CA VAL A 509 9.88 3.10 10.96
C VAL A 509 8.96 2.37 9.99
N GLN A 510 9.34 2.29 8.71
CA GLN A 510 8.50 1.70 7.67
C GLN A 510 8.28 0.18 7.89
N LEU A 511 9.35 -0.55 8.18
CA LEU A 511 9.27 -2.00 8.39
C LEU A 511 8.61 -2.36 9.72
N SER A 512 8.99 -1.67 10.81
CA SER A 512 8.49 -1.98 12.14
C SER A 512 7.02 -1.60 12.30
N ALA A 513 6.54 -0.50 11.71
CA ALA A 513 5.12 -0.13 11.76
C ALA A 513 4.23 -1.22 11.14
N GLY A 514 4.59 -1.68 9.92
CA GLY A 514 3.87 -2.77 9.26
C GLY A 514 3.95 -4.10 10.03
N ALA A 515 5.16 -4.46 10.49
CA ALA A 515 5.37 -5.69 11.26
C ALA A 515 4.57 -5.68 12.58
N THR A 516 4.58 -4.57 13.32
CA THR A 516 3.86 -4.44 14.59
C THR A 516 2.36 -4.66 14.42
N LEU A 517 1.74 -4.02 13.42
CA LEU A 517 0.31 -4.22 13.13
C LEU A 517 0.02 -5.66 12.69
N ALA A 518 0.90 -6.25 11.86
CA ALA A 518 0.74 -7.62 11.40
C ALA A 518 0.88 -8.64 12.53
N ASP A 519 1.87 -8.46 13.40
CA ASP A 519 2.15 -9.34 14.54
C ASP A 519 1.04 -9.25 15.58
N GLU A 520 0.61 -8.03 15.93
CA GLU A 520 -0.49 -7.83 16.88
C GLU A 520 -1.82 -8.35 16.32
N GLY A 521 -2.12 -8.07 15.05
CA GLY A 521 -3.29 -8.63 14.40
C GLY A 521 -3.27 -10.17 14.36
N ALA A 522 -2.09 -10.79 14.17
CA ALA A 522 -1.92 -12.24 14.24
C ALA A 522 -2.10 -12.77 15.66
N GLU A 523 -1.56 -12.07 16.65
CA GLU A 523 -1.69 -12.44 18.06
C GLU A 523 -3.14 -12.32 18.53
N GLN A 524 -3.81 -11.22 18.20
CA GLN A 524 -5.24 -11.05 18.48
C GLN A 524 -6.07 -12.15 17.80
N ALA A 525 -5.72 -12.54 16.55
CA ALA A 525 -6.41 -13.62 15.85
C ALA A 525 -6.20 -14.98 16.54
N ARG A 526 -4.99 -15.26 17.02
CA ARG A 526 -4.71 -16.48 17.82
C ARG A 526 -5.49 -16.50 19.13
N ARG A 527 -5.53 -15.38 19.84
CA ARG A 527 -6.27 -15.26 21.12
C ARG A 527 -7.79 -15.29 20.91
N ALA A 528 -8.26 -14.73 19.78
CA ALA A 528 -9.69 -14.75 19.45
C ALA A 528 -10.18 -16.13 19.06
N LEU A 529 -9.39 -16.93 18.34
CA LEU A 529 -9.81 -18.20 17.80
C LEU A 529 -9.67 -19.30 18.87
N ARG A 530 -10.82 -19.82 19.33
CA ARG A 530 -10.91 -20.97 20.25
C ARG A 530 -11.40 -22.23 19.55
N ALA A 531 -11.72 -22.14 18.25
CA ALA A 531 -12.19 -23.25 17.46
C ALA A 531 -11.04 -24.21 17.08
N ASP A 532 -11.31 -25.52 17.14
CA ASP A 532 -10.40 -26.58 16.74
C ASP A 532 -10.45 -26.86 15.23
N PHE A 533 -11.61 -26.58 14.59
CA PHE A 533 -11.86 -26.84 13.18
C PHE A 533 -12.56 -25.66 12.52
N ALA A 534 -12.32 -25.52 11.21
CA ALA A 534 -13.10 -24.67 10.32
C ALA A 534 -13.65 -25.48 9.16
N VAL A 535 -14.96 -25.45 9.00
CA VAL A 535 -15.67 -26.10 7.89
C VAL A 535 -16.01 -25.07 6.85
N ARG A 536 -15.53 -25.27 5.61
CA ARG A 536 -15.74 -24.35 4.47
C ARG A 536 -16.19 -25.11 3.23
N ALA A 537 -17.00 -24.48 2.41
CA ALA A 537 -17.31 -24.97 1.08
C ALA A 537 -17.21 -23.83 0.07
N ASP A 538 -16.44 -24.01 -0.99
CA ASP A 538 -16.25 -22.98 -2.03
C ASP A 538 -17.57 -22.63 -2.74
N GLY A 539 -18.46 -23.62 -2.92
CA GLY A 539 -19.83 -23.45 -3.46
C GLY A 539 -20.88 -22.95 -2.45
N GLY A 540 -20.47 -22.60 -1.21
CA GLY A 540 -21.36 -22.29 -0.10
C GLY A 540 -21.71 -23.52 0.74
N LEU A 541 -21.94 -23.30 2.03
CA LEU A 541 -22.40 -24.35 2.94
C LEU A 541 -23.89 -24.67 2.68
N PRO A 542 -24.32 -25.92 2.81
CA PRO A 542 -25.73 -26.27 2.66
C PRO A 542 -26.58 -25.59 3.74
N ALA A 543 -27.84 -25.33 3.42
CA ALA A 543 -28.81 -24.84 4.40
C ALA A 543 -28.89 -25.80 5.58
N GLY A 544 -28.93 -25.27 6.82
CA GLY A 544 -28.93 -26.08 8.04
C GLY A 544 -27.59 -26.77 8.32
N ALA A 545 -26.46 -26.37 7.66
CA ALA A 545 -25.15 -26.96 7.94
C ALA A 545 -24.70 -26.75 9.38
N VAL A 546 -24.95 -25.56 9.94
CA VAL A 546 -24.58 -25.25 11.33
C VAL A 546 -25.33 -26.14 12.32
N GLU A 547 -26.62 -26.33 12.11
CA GLU A 547 -27.49 -27.18 12.91
C GLU A 547 -27.04 -28.64 12.84
N ARG A 548 -26.73 -29.14 11.63
CA ARG A 548 -26.16 -30.51 11.46
C ARG A 548 -24.81 -30.65 12.14
N ILE A 549 -23.95 -29.65 12.05
CA ILE A 549 -22.64 -29.63 12.71
C ILE A 549 -22.79 -29.62 14.23
N ARG A 550 -23.79 -28.89 14.76
CA ARG A 550 -24.05 -28.80 16.22
C ARG A 550 -24.43 -30.13 16.86
N VAL A 551 -25.09 -31.00 16.10
CA VAL A 551 -25.53 -32.33 16.58
C VAL A 551 -24.48 -33.43 16.34
N VAL A 552 -23.36 -33.13 15.71
CA VAL A 552 -22.25 -34.09 15.53
C VAL A 552 -21.68 -34.49 16.88
N PRO A 553 -21.56 -35.80 17.18
CA PRO A 553 -20.96 -36.27 18.43
C PRO A 553 -19.53 -35.70 18.60
N GLY A 554 -19.25 -35.17 19.80
CA GLY A 554 -17.97 -34.54 20.09
C GLY A 554 -17.85 -33.07 19.72
N VAL A 555 -18.91 -32.42 19.20
CA VAL A 555 -18.96 -30.97 18.99
C VAL A 555 -19.54 -30.27 20.22
N ARG A 556 -18.78 -29.32 20.79
CA ARG A 556 -19.19 -28.48 21.93
C ARG A 556 -19.92 -27.21 21.48
N ALA A 557 -19.39 -26.56 20.42
CA ALA A 557 -19.96 -25.33 19.89
C ALA A 557 -19.65 -25.20 18.40
N ALA A 558 -20.56 -24.58 17.66
CA ALA A 558 -20.39 -24.25 16.24
C ALA A 558 -20.94 -22.84 15.97
N THR A 559 -20.15 -22.00 15.33
CA THR A 559 -20.49 -20.60 14.99
C THR A 559 -20.34 -20.39 13.51
N ASP A 560 -21.38 -19.92 12.85
CA ASP A 560 -21.30 -19.47 11.45
C ASP A 560 -20.73 -18.05 11.39
N VAL A 561 -19.77 -17.86 10.52
CA VAL A 561 -19.07 -16.59 10.32
C VAL A 561 -19.19 -16.17 8.86
N VAL A 562 -19.73 -15.00 8.66
CA VAL A 562 -19.93 -14.37 7.34
C VAL A 562 -19.15 -13.07 7.29
N ARG A 563 -18.58 -12.73 6.14
CA ARG A 563 -17.84 -11.49 5.94
C ARG A 563 -18.67 -10.51 5.12
N GLY A 564 -18.56 -9.24 5.45
CA GLY A 564 -19.16 -8.14 4.71
C GLY A 564 -18.35 -6.86 4.88
N THR A 565 -18.93 -5.77 4.41
CA THR A 565 -18.32 -4.44 4.49
C THR A 565 -19.38 -3.44 4.93
N VAL A 566 -18.96 -2.46 5.72
CA VAL A 566 -19.78 -1.28 6.04
C VAL A 566 -19.02 -0.01 5.70
N VAL A 567 -19.74 1.06 5.46
CA VAL A 567 -19.19 2.37 5.22
C VAL A 567 -19.58 3.29 6.37
N LEU A 568 -18.60 3.79 7.08
CA LEU A 568 -18.76 4.76 8.15
C LEU A 568 -18.57 6.16 7.59
N ALA A 569 -19.60 7.01 7.71
CA ALA A 569 -19.53 8.41 7.37
C ALA A 569 -19.16 9.22 8.62
N ARG A 570 -18.06 9.96 8.53
CA ARG A 570 -17.58 10.80 9.64
C ARG A 570 -17.06 12.14 9.13
N ARG A 571 -16.94 13.09 10.05
CA ARG A 571 -16.22 14.34 9.82
C ARG A 571 -14.87 14.27 10.51
N GLU A 572 -13.80 14.50 9.76
CA GLU A 572 -12.44 14.54 10.29
C GLU A 572 -11.88 15.94 10.03
N ALA A 573 -11.56 16.68 11.07
CA ALA A 573 -11.17 18.09 10.98
C ALA A 573 -12.14 18.95 10.13
N GLY A 574 -13.46 18.67 10.20
CA GLY A 574 -14.51 19.33 9.43
C GLY A 574 -14.74 18.77 8.02
N GLU A 575 -13.78 18.05 7.44
CA GLU A 575 -13.89 17.44 6.12
C GLU A 575 -14.73 16.15 6.15
N PRO A 576 -15.58 15.91 5.14
CA PRO A 576 -16.32 14.65 5.03
C PRO A 576 -15.37 13.50 4.69
N ARG A 577 -15.46 12.40 5.43
CA ARG A 577 -14.78 11.14 5.14
C ARG A 577 -15.74 9.98 5.14
N LEU A 578 -15.45 9.01 4.29
CA LEU A 578 -16.15 7.75 4.18
C LEU A 578 -15.13 6.61 4.29
N ASP A 579 -15.12 5.94 5.44
CA ASP A 579 -14.24 4.81 5.70
C ASP A 579 -14.96 3.51 5.36
N ARG A 580 -14.42 2.72 4.44
CA ARG A 580 -14.88 1.35 4.18
C ARG A 580 -14.21 0.43 5.18
N LEU A 581 -15.00 -0.28 5.93
CA LEU A 581 -14.54 -1.12 7.03
C LEU A 581 -15.04 -2.55 6.80
N PRO A 582 -14.12 -3.52 6.77
CA PRO A 582 -14.50 -4.92 6.72
C PRO A 582 -15.09 -5.36 8.05
N VAL A 583 -16.14 -6.18 8.00
CA VAL A 583 -16.90 -6.60 9.17
C VAL A 583 -17.21 -8.09 9.15
N LEU A 584 -17.51 -8.63 10.33
CA LEU A 584 -17.97 -10.00 10.51
C LEU A 584 -19.40 -10.05 10.99
N GLY A 585 -20.17 -10.95 10.39
CA GLY A 585 -21.45 -11.41 10.90
C GLY A 585 -21.28 -12.78 11.55
N VAL A 586 -21.73 -12.94 12.78
CA VAL A 586 -21.55 -14.15 13.58
C VAL A 586 -22.85 -14.63 14.20
N THR A 587 -22.99 -15.94 14.39
CA THR A 587 -24.07 -16.46 15.22
C THR A 587 -23.70 -16.23 16.70
N PRO A 588 -24.56 -15.54 17.49
CA PRO A 588 -24.21 -15.11 18.84
C PRO A 588 -24.18 -16.25 19.86
N GLU A 589 -24.94 -17.35 19.58
CA GLU A 589 -25.08 -18.46 20.51
C GLU A 589 -23.74 -19.17 20.74
N ARG A 590 -23.27 -19.15 21.98
CA ARG A 590 -21.97 -19.74 22.38
C ARG A 590 -20.75 -19.21 21.61
N LEU A 591 -20.85 -17.97 21.07
CA LEU A 591 -19.80 -17.34 20.28
C LEU A 591 -18.44 -17.42 20.97
N THR A 592 -18.35 -17.03 22.23
CA THR A 592 -17.11 -17.01 23.02
C THR A 592 -16.43 -18.37 23.19
N ARG A 593 -17.11 -19.48 22.86
CA ARG A 593 -16.53 -20.84 22.86
C ARG A 593 -15.79 -21.18 21.56
N THR A 594 -16.08 -20.49 20.48
CA THR A 594 -15.45 -20.68 19.17
C THR A 594 -14.60 -19.49 18.76
N LEU A 595 -15.10 -18.28 19.04
CA LEU A 595 -14.47 -17.01 18.73
C LEU A 595 -14.67 -16.05 19.89
N ASP A 596 -13.58 -15.69 20.56
CA ASP A 596 -13.57 -14.78 21.71
C ASP A 596 -13.14 -13.38 21.27
N PRO A 597 -14.03 -12.41 21.21
CA PRO A 597 -13.70 -11.05 20.82
C PRO A 597 -12.96 -10.25 21.90
N GLY A 598 -12.88 -10.76 23.15
CA GLY A 598 -12.36 -10.01 24.28
C GLY A 598 -13.31 -8.88 24.68
N VAL A 599 -14.51 -9.22 25.08
CA VAL A 599 -15.56 -8.25 25.48
C VAL A 599 -15.06 -7.43 26.66
N ARG A 600 -15.17 -6.12 26.56
CA ARG A 600 -14.78 -5.16 27.60
C ARG A 600 -16.00 -4.68 28.38
N GLU A 601 -17.06 -4.30 27.69
CA GLU A 601 -18.32 -3.81 28.26
C GLU A 601 -19.49 -4.41 27.47
N GLY A 602 -20.61 -4.70 28.15
CA GLY A 602 -21.80 -5.28 27.55
C GLY A 602 -21.68 -6.77 27.26
N THR A 603 -22.48 -7.31 26.35
CA THR A 603 -22.48 -8.73 26.02
C THR A 603 -22.73 -9.00 24.53
N VAL A 604 -21.88 -9.81 23.90
CA VAL A 604 -22.04 -10.22 22.49
C VAL A 604 -23.17 -11.24 22.29
N GLY A 605 -23.68 -11.84 23.35
CA GLY A 605 -24.86 -12.71 23.30
C GLY A 605 -26.13 -11.98 22.90
N GLU A 606 -26.17 -10.64 23.04
CA GLU A 606 -27.32 -9.79 22.64
C GLU A 606 -27.27 -9.36 21.16
N LEU A 607 -26.31 -9.82 20.39
CA LEU A 607 -26.25 -9.52 18.96
C LEU A 607 -27.49 -10.07 18.24
N ARG A 608 -28.31 -9.16 17.70
CA ARG A 608 -29.55 -9.45 16.93
C ARG A 608 -29.60 -8.52 15.74
N PRO A 609 -30.53 -8.71 14.80
CA PRO A 609 -30.84 -7.69 13.81
C PRO A 609 -31.13 -6.33 14.47
N GLY A 610 -30.51 -5.26 13.97
CA GLY A 610 -30.58 -3.91 14.55
C GLY A 610 -29.58 -3.62 15.67
N THR A 611 -28.69 -4.56 16.03
CA THR A 611 -27.64 -4.35 17.04
C THR A 611 -26.24 -4.59 16.49
N VAL A 612 -25.23 -4.04 17.17
CA VAL A 612 -23.81 -4.14 16.76
C VAL A 612 -22.90 -4.16 17.98
N ALA A 613 -21.82 -4.94 17.93
CA ALA A 613 -20.70 -4.79 18.84
C ALA A 613 -19.58 -4.01 18.16
N VAL A 614 -18.90 -3.14 18.90
CA VAL A 614 -17.95 -2.16 18.38
C VAL A 614 -16.57 -2.40 18.99
N GLY A 615 -15.51 -2.38 18.18
CA GLY A 615 -14.14 -2.44 18.65
C GLY A 615 -13.82 -1.26 19.60
N ALA A 616 -13.10 -1.52 20.68
CA ALA A 616 -12.85 -0.54 21.74
C ALA A 616 -12.23 0.77 21.23
N ASP A 617 -11.29 0.69 20.27
CA ASP A 617 -10.68 1.88 19.67
C ASP A 617 -11.68 2.68 18.84
N ARG A 618 -12.50 1.99 18.07
CA ARG A 618 -13.57 2.61 17.28
C ARG A 618 -14.64 3.19 18.19
N ALA A 619 -15.01 2.52 19.25
CA ALA A 619 -15.98 3.01 20.23
C ALA A 619 -15.50 4.32 20.88
N ARG A 620 -14.21 4.39 21.26
CA ARG A 620 -13.58 5.64 21.76
C ARG A 620 -13.59 6.74 20.72
N SER A 621 -13.25 6.43 19.45
CA SER A 621 -13.21 7.44 18.38
C SER A 621 -14.58 7.99 17.99
N LEU A 622 -15.65 7.24 18.24
CA LEU A 622 -17.05 7.62 17.99
C LEU A 622 -17.77 8.12 19.25
N ASP A 623 -17.11 8.07 20.41
CA ASP A 623 -17.66 8.37 21.72
C ASP A 623 -18.96 7.59 22.00
N VAL A 624 -18.95 6.28 21.74
CA VAL A 624 -20.11 5.40 21.93
C VAL A 624 -19.83 4.33 22.99
N ARG A 625 -20.86 4.02 23.78
CA ARG A 625 -20.87 2.96 24.81
C ARG A 625 -22.02 2.01 24.57
N PRO A 626 -22.05 0.83 25.23
CA PRO A 626 -23.23 -0.03 25.21
C PRO A 626 -24.50 0.74 25.59
N GLY A 627 -25.56 0.56 24.78
CA GLY A 627 -26.80 1.32 24.86
C GLY A 627 -26.91 2.50 23.90
N ALA A 628 -25.80 3.09 23.46
CA ALA A 628 -25.77 4.14 22.45
C ALA A 628 -26.15 3.62 21.05
N THR A 629 -26.40 4.52 20.11
CA THR A 629 -26.67 4.18 18.72
C THR A 629 -25.57 4.66 17.79
N VAL A 630 -25.18 3.81 16.85
CA VAL A 630 -24.27 4.16 15.77
C VAL A 630 -25.00 4.08 14.42
N THR A 631 -24.69 5.03 13.54
CA THR A 631 -25.25 5.03 12.17
C THR A 631 -24.19 4.55 11.19
N LEU A 632 -24.48 3.46 10.50
CA LEU A 632 -23.62 2.84 9.49
C LEU A 632 -24.36 2.73 8.17
N ARG A 633 -23.61 2.55 7.10
CA ARG A 633 -24.11 2.16 5.78
C ARG A 633 -23.55 0.80 5.45
N PHE A 634 -24.42 -0.15 5.13
CA PHE A 634 -24.00 -1.47 4.68
C PHE A 634 -23.38 -1.42 3.28
N GLY A 635 -22.74 -2.50 2.86
CA GLY A 635 -22.10 -2.60 1.55
C GLY A 635 -23.05 -2.35 0.36
N ASP A 636 -24.36 -2.54 0.53
CA ASP A 636 -25.41 -2.25 -0.44
C ASP A 636 -25.90 -0.78 -0.42
N GLY A 637 -25.33 0.04 0.46
CA GLY A 637 -25.66 1.46 0.63
C GLY A 637 -26.84 1.74 1.55
N VAL A 638 -27.48 0.72 2.14
CA VAL A 638 -28.57 0.90 3.10
C VAL A 638 -28.02 1.49 4.39
N ARG A 639 -28.64 2.59 4.82
CA ARG A 639 -28.33 3.25 6.09
C ARG A 639 -29.10 2.59 7.23
N ALA A 640 -28.37 2.19 8.26
CA ALA A 640 -28.97 1.62 9.45
C ALA A 640 -28.51 2.36 10.70
N ARG A 641 -29.45 2.57 11.63
CA ARG A 641 -29.15 2.98 13.01
C ARG A 641 -29.15 1.71 13.85
N LEU A 642 -28.02 1.43 14.50
CA LEU A 642 -27.77 0.21 15.21
C LEU A 642 -27.45 0.51 16.66
N ARG A 643 -28.09 -0.24 17.58
CA ARG A 643 -27.79 -0.13 19.01
C ARG A 643 -26.50 -0.88 19.33
N VAL A 644 -25.59 -0.24 20.03
CA VAL A 644 -24.36 -0.85 20.53
C VAL A 644 -24.69 -1.74 21.72
N VAL A 645 -24.35 -3.02 21.65
CA VAL A 645 -24.60 -4.00 22.72
C VAL A 645 -23.35 -4.40 23.49
N ALA A 646 -22.17 -4.27 22.85
CA ALA A 646 -20.90 -4.58 23.49
C ALA A 646 -19.75 -3.78 22.87
N THR A 647 -18.68 -3.60 23.65
CA THR A 647 -17.37 -3.18 23.14
C THR A 647 -16.35 -4.32 23.35
N TYR A 648 -15.37 -4.46 22.42
CA TYR A 648 -14.41 -5.55 22.45
C TYR A 648 -13.00 -5.11 22.02
N GLU A 649 -11.95 -5.82 22.49
CA GLU A 649 -10.55 -5.41 22.33
C GLU A 649 -9.88 -5.89 21.04
N ARG A 650 -10.28 -7.05 20.49
CA ARG A 650 -9.57 -7.72 19.38
C ARG A 650 -10.00 -7.24 18.01
N SER A 651 -10.03 -5.91 17.83
CA SER A 651 -10.50 -5.26 16.60
C SER A 651 -9.56 -5.43 15.40
N LEU A 652 -8.24 -5.55 15.62
CA LEU A 652 -7.28 -5.80 14.54
C LEU A 652 -7.48 -7.17 13.87
N ALA A 653 -8.00 -8.14 14.62
CA ALA A 653 -8.29 -9.48 14.09
C ALA A 653 -9.69 -9.59 13.50
N LEU A 654 -10.69 -9.02 14.18
CA LEU A 654 -12.11 -9.25 13.92
C LEU A 654 -12.79 -8.09 13.15
N GLY A 655 -12.08 -6.99 12.93
CA GLY A 655 -12.63 -5.76 12.37
C GLY A 655 -13.21 -4.84 13.44
N ASP A 656 -13.63 -3.65 13.02
CA ASP A 656 -14.15 -2.62 13.92
C ASP A 656 -15.59 -2.87 14.40
N PHE A 657 -16.35 -3.71 13.68
CA PHE A 657 -17.75 -3.99 13.98
C PHE A 657 -18.06 -5.48 13.83
N LEU A 658 -18.81 -6.02 14.80
CA LEU A 658 -19.38 -7.36 14.75
C LEU A 658 -20.90 -7.25 14.70
N PHE A 659 -21.50 -7.98 13.78
CA PHE A 659 -22.95 -8.05 13.58
C PHE A 659 -23.49 -9.43 13.89
N SER A 660 -24.80 -9.53 14.09
CA SER A 660 -25.45 -10.82 13.95
C SER A 660 -25.34 -11.29 12.50
N ARG A 661 -25.16 -12.59 12.31
CA ARG A 661 -25.11 -13.21 10.97
C ARG A 661 -26.32 -12.81 10.11
N ASP A 662 -27.49 -12.84 10.70
CA ASP A 662 -28.75 -12.60 9.99
C ASP A 662 -28.91 -11.14 9.56
N GLU A 663 -28.38 -10.19 10.34
CA GLU A 663 -28.32 -8.79 9.89
C GLU A 663 -27.45 -8.65 8.66
N LEU A 664 -26.22 -9.16 8.73
CA LEU A 664 -25.27 -8.98 7.63
C LEU A 664 -25.73 -9.69 6.34
N LEU A 665 -26.33 -10.88 6.45
CA LEU A 665 -26.83 -11.64 5.29
C LEU A 665 -27.90 -10.89 4.49
N ARG A 666 -28.71 -10.04 5.12
CA ARG A 666 -29.72 -9.21 4.42
C ARG A 666 -29.10 -8.22 3.46
N HIS A 667 -27.87 -7.83 3.71
CA HIS A 667 -27.15 -6.80 2.98
C HIS A 667 -26.09 -7.35 2.03
N LEU A 668 -25.92 -8.68 1.95
CA LEU A 668 -24.99 -9.33 1.02
C LEU A 668 -25.69 -9.69 -0.29
N SER A 669 -25.11 -9.30 -1.40
CA SER A 669 -25.58 -9.62 -2.76
C SER A 669 -25.42 -11.10 -3.09
N LEU A 670 -24.27 -11.63 -2.70
CA LEU A 670 -23.91 -13.05 -2.79
C LEU A 670 -23.43 -13.45 -1.40
N PRO A 671 -24.25 -14.12 -0.59
CA PRO A 671 -23.78 -14.66 0.68
C PRO A 671 -22.54 -15.51 0.40
N ALA A 672 -21.37 -14.93 0.56
CA ALA A 672 -20.10 -15.62 0.36
C ALA A 672 -20.11 -16.82 1.27
N GLY A 673 -19.69 -17.98 0.79
CA GLY A 673 -19.72 -19.22 1.53
C GLY A 673 -19.30 -19.00 2.96
N GLY A 674 -20.24 -19.18 3.89
CA GLY A 674 -20.01 -19.07 5.31
C GLY A 674 -18.89 -20.01 5.72
N GLN A 675 -18.22 -19.68 6.77
CA GLN A 675 -17.26 -20.52 7.43
C GLN A 675 -17.86 -20.89 8.79
N VAL A 676 -17.99 -22.18 9.08
CA VAL A 676 -18.40 -22.63 10.41
C VAL A 676 -17.16 -22.96 11.22
N LEU A 677 -16.99 -22.23 12.31
CA LEU A 677 -15.97 -22.49 13.34
C LEU A 677 -16.52 -23.52 14.32
N VAL A 678 -15.76 -24.57 14.60
CA VAL A 678 -16.21 -25.67 15.45
C VAL A 678 -15.20 -25.92 16.56
N THR A 679 -15.70 -26.00 17.81
CA THR A 679 -14.91 -26.39 18.97
C THR A 679 -15.33 -27.79 19.41
N ALA A 680 -14.38 -28.68 19.55
CA ALA A 680 -14.59 -30.04 20.04
C ALA A 680 -14.90 -30.08 21.54
N ALA A 681 -15.61 -31.08 21.98
CA ALA A 681 -15.79 -31.36 23.39
C ALA A 681 -14.47 -31.84 24.03
N PRO A 682 -14.21 -31.52 25.31
CA PRO A 682 -13.05 -32.05 26.01
C PRO A 682 -13.02 -33.59 25.96
N GLY A 683 -11.87 -34.17 25.63
CA GLY A 683 -11.71 -35.60 25.49
C GLY A 683 -12.17 -36.22 24.18
N ALA A 684 -12.85 -35.48 23.28
CA ALA A 684 -13.23 -36.01 21.99
C ALA A 684 -12.02 -36.16 21.06
N GLY A 685 -11.89 -37.32 20.44
CA GLY A 685 -10.82 -37.60 19.48
C GLY A 685 -10.92 -36.67 18.26
N ARG A 686 -9.96 -35.75 18.09
CA ARG A 686 -9.98 -34.76 17.00
C ARG A 686 -10.08 -35.37 15.61
N GLY A 687 -9.52 -36.57 15.38
CA GLY A 687 -9.63 -37.30 14.13
C GLY A 687 -11.06 -37.76 13.84
N ALA A 688 -11.72 -38.35 14.85
CA ALA A 688 -13.10 -38.82 14.77
C ALA A 688 -14.07 -37.66 14.52
N VAL A 689 -13.90 -36.53 15.25
CA VAL A 689 -14.72 -35.32 15.05
C VAL A 689 -14.53 -34.77 13.63
N ALA A 690 -13.30 -34.71 13.11
CA ALA A 690 -13.06 -34.23 11.75
C ALA A 690 -13.72 -35.11 10.69
N GLY A 691 -13.67 -36.44 10.84
CA GLY A 691 -14.34 -37.39 9.96
C GLY A 691 -15.87 -37.23 10.01
N ALA A 692 -16.44 -37.12 11.23
CA ALA A 692 -17.86 -36.90 11.42
C ALA A 692 -18.34 -35.54 10.85
N LEU A 693 -17.55 -34.50 10.97
CA LEU A 693 -17.85 -33.17 10.34
C LEU A 693 -17.86 -33.27 8.81
N ALA A 694 -16.90 -34.00 8.22
CA ALA A 694 -16.84 -34.20 6.77
C ALA A 694 -18.05 -35.02 6.27
N ALA A 695 -18.50 -36.00 7.04
CA ALA A 695 -19.71 -36.77 6.75
C ALA A 695 -20.99 -35.94 6.89
N ALA A 696 -21.08 -35.08 7.93
CA ALA A 696 -22.24 -34.23 8.17
C ALA A 696 -22.46 -33.15 7.09
N VAL A 697 -21.37 -32.71 6.43
CA VAL A 697 -21.41 -31.70 5.38
C VAL A 697 -20.62 -32.16 4.16
N PRO A 698 -21.18 -33.02 3.30
CA PRO A 698 -20.51 -33.54 2.11
C PRO A 698 -20.01 -32.40 1.18
N GLY A 699 -18.81 -32.55 0.67
CA GLY A 699 -18.18 -31.56 -0.21
C GLY A 699 -17.64 -30.31 0.51
N ALA A 700 -17.70 -30.24 1.83
CA ALA A 700 -17.01 -29.21 2.59
C ALA A 700 -15.57 -29.65 2.94
N ARG A 701 -14.67 -28.67 3.01
CA ARG A 701 -13.30 -28.88 3.51
C ARG A 701 -13.27 -28.62 5.01
N VAL A 702 -12.87 -29.64 5.77
CA VAL A 702 -12.61 -29.52 7.20
C VAL A 702 -11.12 -29.27 7.39
N THR A 703 -10.78 -28.08 7.85
CA THR A 703 -9.39 -27.71 8.18
C THR A 703 -9.19 -27.76 9.70
N ARG A 704 -8.09 -28.39 10.13
CA ARG A 704 -7.66 -28.42 11.54
C ARG A 704 -6.77 -27.22 11.85
N GLY A 705 -6.88 -26.67 13.07
CA GLY A 705 -6.03 -25.57 13.53
C GLY A 705 -6.52 -24.18 13.10
N ALA A 706 -5.71 -23.21 13.42
CA ALA A 706 -6.02 -21.79 13.21
C ALA A 706 -6.14 -21.43 11.73
N VAL A 707 -7.37 -21.49 11.21
CA VAL A 707 -7.67 -20.76 9.97
C VAL A 707 -7.78 -19.29 10.36
N PRO A 708 -6.91 -18.42 9.87
CA PRO A 708 -6.97 -17.02 10.24
C PRO A 708 -8.33 -16.43 9.86
N VAL A 709 -9.08 -16.01 10.86
CA VAL A 709 -10.31 -15.21 10.69
C VAL A 709 -9.93 -13.78 10.27
N ARG A 710 -8.78 -13.60 9.62
CA ARG A 710 -8.32 -12.28 9.23
C ARG A 710 -9.27 -11.67 8.20
N VAL A 711 -9.92 -10.59 8.61
CA VAL A 711 -10.81 -9.81 7.76
C VAL A 711 -10.03 -9.01 6.70
N VAL A 712 -8.78 -8.67 6.99
CA VAL A 712 -7.96 -7.66 6.29
C VAL A 712 -6.91 -8.25 5.32
N ALA A 713 -6.85 -9.57 5.09
CA ALA A 713 -5.74 -10.22 4.39
C ALA A 713 -5.50 -9.75 2.93
N LYS A 714 -6.55 -9.27 2.24
CA LYS A 714 -6.46 -8.89 0.81
C LYS A 714 -5.90 -7.48 0.61
N GLU A 715 -6.19 -6.57 1.54
CA GLU A 715 -5.66 -5.20 1.52
C GLU A 715 -4.17 -5.16 1.92
N GLN A 716 -3.72 -6.13 2.71
CA GLN A 716 -2.34 -6.24 3.15
C GLN A 716 -1.38 -6.58 1.99
N ALA A 717 -1.78 -7.41 1.02
CA ALA A 717 -0.91 -7.82 -0.07
C ALA A 717 -0.42 -6.63 -0.93
N LEU A 718 -1.30 -5.66 -1.20
CA LEU A 718 -0.90 -4.44 -1.91
C LEU A 718 0.07 -3.60 -1.06
N GLY A 719 -0.27 -3.41 0.22
CA GLY A 719 0.58 -2.71 1.18
C GLY A 719 1.97 -3.33 1.31
N ASP A 720 2.05 -4.67 1.38
CA ASP A 720 3.31 -5.40 1.50
C ASP A 720 4.21 -5.21 0.27
N VAL A 721 3.68 -5.35 -0.94
CA VAL A 721 4.44 -5.14 -2.18
C VAL A 721 4.93 -3.69 -2.28
N LEU A 722 4.08 -2.72 -1.96
CA LEU A 722 4.46 -1.31 -2.00
C LEU A 722 5.45 -0.95 -0.90
N SER A 723 5.33 -1.54 0.29
CA SER A 723 6.29 -1.39 1.39
C SER A 723 7.67 -1.92 1.01
N VAL A 724 7.74 -3.13 0.43
CA VAL A 724 8.99 -3.69 -0.09
C VAL A 724 9.59 -2.79 -1.18
N THR A 725 8.77 -2.25 -2.06
CA THR A 725 9.20 -1.32 -3.13
C THR A 725 9.78 -0.03 -2.53
N ALA A 726 9.10 0.57 -1.56
CA ALA A 726 9.56 1.78 -0.87
C ALA A 726 10.87 1.55 -0.11
N VAL A 727 10.95 0.45 0.65
CA VAL A 727 12.17 0.07 1.40
C VAL A 727 13.35 -0.20 0.46
N SER A 728 13.12 -0.88 -0.67
CA SER A 728 14.15 -1.13 -1.67
C SER A 728 14.64 0.17 -2.32
N ALA A 729 13.72 1.09 -2.61
CA ALA A 729 14.05 2.42 -3.13
C ALA A 729 14.91 3.22 -2.15
N ILE A 730 14.49 3.28 -0.89
CA ILE A 730 15.21 4.00 0.18
C ILE A 730 16.57 3.35 0.45
N GLY A 731 16.63 2.02 0.48
CA GLY A 731 17.88 1.27 0.60
C GLY A 731 18.84 1.57 -0.55
N GLY A 732 18.37 1.60 -1.78
CA GLY A 732 19.17 1.97 -2.96
C GLY A 732 19.72 3.39 -2.87
N PHE A 733 18.89 4.37 -2.49
CA PHE A 733 19.36 5.75 -2.25
C PHE A 733 20.45 5.82 -1.19
N THR A 734 20.30 5.01 -0.13
CA THR A 734 21.31 4.98 0.94
C THR A 734 22.63 4.46 0.49
N VAL A 735 22.60 3.31 -0.14
CA VAL A 735 23.82 2.68 -0.64
C VAL A 735 24.59 3.70 -1.52
N ILE A 736 23.86 4.37 -2.43
CA ILE A 736 24.47 5.40 -3.28
C ILE A 736 24.99 6.58 -2.44
N ALA A 737 24.20 7.08 -1.49
CA ALA A 737 24.60 8.22 -0.65
C ALA A 737 25.81 7.90 0.23
N VAL A 738 25.82 6.74 0.88
CA VAL A 738 26.91 6.30 1.76
C VAL A 738 28.17 6.01 0.94
N LEU A 739 28.07 5.25 -0.15
CA LEU A 739 29.20 4.94 -1.04
C LEU A 739 29.82 6.22 -1.62
N SER A 740 28.98 7.14 -2.08
CA SER A 740 29.45 8.40 -2.65
C SER A 740 30.17 9.25 -1.61
N THR A 741 29.56 9.41 -0.43
CA THR A 741 30.09 10.21 0.66
C THR A 741 31.45 9.68 1.14
N LEU A 742 31.54 8.38 1.41
CA LEU A 742 32.74 7.74 1.88
C LEU A 742 33.82 7.70 0.79
N SER A 743 33.47 7.48 -0.46
CA SER A 743 34.40 7.53 -1.59
C SER A 743 35.02 8.93 -1.72
N LEU A 744 34.22 10.00 -1.59
CA LEU A 744 34.66 11.37 -1.66
C LEU A 744 35.60 11.74 -0.50
N ILE A 745 35.26 11.35 0.73
CA ILE A 745 36.09 11.55 1.91
C ILE A 745 37.42 10.80 1.77
N SER A 746 37.40 9.55 1.30
CA SER A 746 38.58 8.72 1.12
C SER A 746 39.55 9.32 0.10
N VAL A 747 39.05 9.96 -0.96
CA VAL A 747 39.87 10.66 -1.95
C VAL A 747 40.52 11.91 -1.36
N GLY A 748 39.82 12.70 -0.57
CA GLY A 748 40.33 13.90 0.11
C GLY A 748 41.42 13.60 1.15
N ARG A 749 41.49 12.36 1.65
CA ARG A 749 42.43 11.91 2.67
C ARG A 749 43.75 11.32 2.09
N ARG A 750 43.90 11.28 0.79
CA ARG A 750 45.12 10.76 0.15
C ARG A 750 46.42 11.41 0.68
N PRO A 751 46.51 12.74 0.87
CA PRO A 751 47.71 13.38 1.45
C PRO A 751 47.99 12.90 2.88
N GLU A 752 46.95 12.81 3.73
CA GLU A 752 47.06 12.34 5.12
C GLU A 752 47.53 10.86 5.18
N LEU A 753 46.98 9.99 4.32
CA LEU A 753 47.38 8.59 4.23
C LEU A 753 48.82 8.43 3.69
N ARG A 754 49.27 9.36 2.81
CA ARG A 754 50.66 9.41 2.35
C ARG A 754 51.61 9.79 3.47
N LEU A 755 51.31 10.83 4.25
CA LEU A 755 52.09 11.25 5.40
C LEU A 755 52.21 10.13 6.44
N LEU A 756 51.16 9.44 6.76
CA LEU A 756 51.17 8.29 7.67
C LEU A 756 52.08 7.15 7.15
N ARG A 757 52.08 6.92 5.83
CA ARG A 757 53.00 5.95 5.23
C ARG A 757 54.47 6.38 5.27
N LEU A 758 54.74 7.66 5.05
CA LEU A 758 56.07 8.21 5.20
C LEU A 758 56.57 8.17 6.65
N ALA A 759 55.65 8.29 7.63
CA ALA A 759 55.88 8.09 9.05
C ALA A 759 56.00 6.61 9.47
N GLY A 760 56.03 5.64 8.52
CA GLY A 760 56.26 4.22 8.81
C GLY A 760 55.02 3.37 9.03
N ALA A 761 53.80 3.90 8.83
CA ALA A 761 52.57 3.12 9.01
C ALA A 761 52.40 2.03 7.93
N GLY A 762 52.33 0.76 8.35
CA GLY A 762 52.17 -0.38 7.47
C GLY A 762 50.79 -0.45 6.81
N ARG A 763 50.73 -1.09 5.64
CA ARG A 763 49.44 -1.28 4.90
C ARG A 763 48.38 -1.99 5.74
N ARG A 764 48.73 -2.93 6.63
CA ARG A 764 47.84 -3.64 7.53
C ARG A 764 47.24 -2.70 8.59
N GLN A 765 48.07 -1.82 9.16
CA GLN A 765 47.67 -0.82 10.18
C GLN A 765 46.67 0.18 9.58
N LEU A 766 46.95 0.70 8.38
CA LEU A 766 46.05 1.63 7.68
C LEU A 766 44.70 0.97 7.33
N ARG A 767 44.71 -0.28 6.89
CA ARG A 767 43.45 -1.03 6.65
C ARG A 767 42.65 -1.25 7.92
N ARG A 768 43.32 -1.60 9.04
CA ARG A 768 42.67 -1.79 10.35
C ARG A 768 42.08 -0.49 10.85
N MET A 769 42.84 0.61 10.78
CA MET A 769 42.36 1.96 11.14
C MET A 769 41.09 2.33 10.37
N LEU A 770 41.09 2.19 9.04
CA LEU A 770 39.90 2.53 8.21
C LEU A 770 38.73 1.61 8.41
N ARG A 771 38.95 0.31 8.68
CA ARG A 771 37.88 -0.61 9.05
C ARG A 771 37.23 -0.24 10.38
N LEU A 772 38.01 0.11 11.39
CA LEU A 772 37.51 0.54 12.68
C LEU A 772 36.76 1.86 12.59
N GLU A 773 37.23 2.79 11.77
CA GLU A 773 36.58 4.06 11.49
C GLU A 773 35.20 3.83 10.78
N ALA A 774 35.17 2.96 9.76
CA ALA A 774 33.91 2.58 9.08
C ALA A 774 32.93 1.88 10.02
N ALA A 775 33.43 0.95 10.84
CA ALA A 775 32.62 0.25 11.84
C ALA A 775 32.05 1.22 12.89
N ALA A 776 32.86 2.16 13.38
CA ALA A 776 32.40 3.17 14.33
C ALA A 776 31.29 4.05 13.74
N MET A 777 31.42 4.46 12.47
CA MET A 777 30.41 5.25 11.76
C MET A 777 29.12 4.43 11.53
N ALA A 778 29.25 3.15 11.14
CA ALA A 778 28.11 2.26 10.95
C ALA A 778 27.34 2.03 12.27
N VAL A 779 28.05 1.68 13.34
CA VAL A 779 27.46 1.47 14.68
C VAL A 779 26.79 2.75 15.19
N THR A 780 27.44 3.90 15.05
CA THR A 780 26.84 5.18 15.45
C THR A 780 25.58 5.48 14.63
N GLY A 781 25.64 5.28 13.30
CA GLY A 781 24.51 5.54 12.42
C GLY A 781 23.31 4.63 12.72
N LEU A 782 23.58 3.35 12.94
CA LEU A 782 22.56 2.37 13.33
C LEU A 782 21.96 2.71 14.71
N ALA A 783 22.79 2.96 15.71
CA ALA A 783 22.32 3.26 17.08
C ALA A 783 21.49 4.55 17.13
N VAL A 784 21.97 5.62 16.51
CA VAL A 784 21.25 6.90 16.46
C VAL A 784 20.00 6.79 15.60
N GLY A 785 20.06 6.09 14.45
CA GLY A 785 18.92 5.85 13.59
C GLY A 785 17.83 5.06 14.29
N ALA A 786 18.18 4.00 15.02
CA ALA A 786 17.27 3.22 15.83
C ALA A 786 16.66 4.05 16.98
N ALA A 787 17.46 4.84 17.69
CA ALA A 787 16.98 5.72 18.75
C ALA A 787 16.02 6.79 18.25
N VAL A 788 16.26 7.35 17.06
CA VAL A 788 15.36 8.32 16.41
C VAL A 788 14.06 7.66 15.95
N ALA A 789 14.15 6.45 15.43
CA ALA A 789 12.98 5.68 14.99
C ALA A 789 12.11 5.23 16.16
N SER A 790 12.70 4.95 17.32
CA SER A 790 11.97 4.40 18.47
C SER A 790 10.85 5.33 18.98
N VAL A 791 11.04 6.65 18.94
CA VAL A 791 10.06 7.62 19.45
C VAL A 791 8.75 7.60 18.62
N PRO A 792 8.78 7.83 17.29
CA PRO A 792 7.56 7.76 16.49
C PRO A 792 6.98 6.35 16.42
N LEU A 793 7.81 5.30 16.49
CA LEU A 793 7.35 3.91 16.53
C LEU A 793 6.63 3.58 17.83
N LEU A 794 7.15 4.00 18.97
CA LEU A 794 6.46 3.84 20.25
C LEU A 794 5.12 4.56 20.24
N ALA A 795 5.10 5.81 19.75
CA ALA A 795 3.87 6.58 19.64
C ALA A 795 2.84 5.88 18.73
N PHE A 796 3.27 5.38 17.58
CA PHE A 796 2.45 4.63 16.64
C PHE A 796 1.92 3.33 17.24
N SER A 797 2.81 2.53 17.83
CA SER A 797 2.46 1.21 18.40
C SER A 797 1.51 1.34 19.59
N VAL A 798 1.73 2.31 20.48
CA VAL A 798 0.84 2.57 21.61
C VAL A 798 -0.52 3.07 21.13
N ALA A 799 -0.55 3.94 20.12
CA ALA A 799 -1.80 4.53 19.62
C ALA A 799 -2.68 3.57 18.83
N LEU A 800 -2.08 2.65 18.04
CA LEU A 800 -2.82 1.77 17.13
C LEU A 800 -2.82 0.30 17.52
N ALA A 801 -1.75 -0.19 18.14
CA ALA A 801 -1.59 -1.61 18.45
C ALA A 801 -1.61 -1.91 19.96
N HIS A 802 -1.51 -0.89 20.81
CA HIS A 802 -1.40 -0.99 22.28
C HIS A 802 -0.27 -1.92 22.76
N THR A 803 0.77 -2.05 21.93
CA THR A 803 1.92 -2.93 22.15
C THR A 803 3.24 -2.22 21.95
N VAL A 804 4.32 -2.91 22.29
CA VAL A 804 5.69 -2.43 22.01
C VAL A 804 6.03 -2.66 20.53
N PRO A 805 6.73 -1.75 19.86
CA PRO A 805 7.14 -1.92 18.47
C PRO A 805 7.90 -3.23 18.27
N SER A 806 7.51 -4.02 17.27
CA SER A 806 8.23 -5.22 16.84
C SER A 806 9.05 -4.94 15.58
N LEU A 807 10.25 -5.48 15.53
CA LEU A 807 11.06 -5.54 14.32
C LEU A 807 11.56 -6.97 14.16
N PRO A 808 11.10 -7.71 13.14
CA PRO A 808 11.56 -9.07 12.90
C PRO A 808 13.08 -9.14 12.78
N VAL A 809 13.70 -10.13 13.43
CA VAL A 809 15.16 -10.27 13.49
C VAL A 809 15.79 -10.28 12.09
N ALA A 810 15.14 -10.93 11.12
CA ALA A 810 15.60 -10.97 9.73
C ALA A 810 15.66 -9.57 9.09
N GLN A 811 14.67 -8.73 9.34
CA GLN A 811 14.62 -7.35 8.82
C GLN A 811 15.67 -6.47 9.51
N GLY A 812 15.83 -6.60 10.83
CA GLY A 812 16.90 -5.94 11.57
C GLY A 812 18.29 -6.33 11.07
N ALA A 813 18.52 -7.63 10.87
CA ALA A 813 19.78 -8.15 10.32
C ALA A 813 20.05 -7.62 8.90
N LEU A 814 19.03 -7.50 8.07
CA LEU A 814 19.14 -6.93 6.72
C LEU A 814 19.58 -5.46 6.77
N ILE A 815 18.98 -4.65 7.65
CA ILE A 815 19.36 -3.24 7.82
C ILE A 815 20.83 -3.14 8.23
N VAL A 816 21.25 -3.92 9.24
CA VAL A 816 22.63 -3.96 9.69
C VAL A 816 23.57 -4.38 8.56
N ALA A 817 23.23 -5.43 7.81
CA ALA A 817 24.03 -5.92 6.70
C ALA A 817 24.17 -4.87 5.58
N VAL A 818 23.09 -4.22 5.17
CA VAL A 818 23.11 -3.17 4.13
C VAL A 818 23.97 -2.00 4.56
N VAL A 819 23.83 -1.51 5.79
CA VAL A 819 24.63 -0.42 6.33
C VAL A 819 26.11 -0.81 6.45
N ALA A 820 26.41 -2.01 6.95
CA ALA A 820 27.79 -2.51 7.09
C ALA A 820 28.45 -2.70 5.72
N LEU A 821 27.75 -3.26 4.74
CA LEU A 821 28.24 -3.42 3.38
C LEU A 821 28.47 -2.07 2.68
N ALA A 822 27.52 -1.14 2.80
CA ALA A 822 27.63 0.19 2.20
C ALA A 822 28.81 0.98 2.80
N THR A 823 28.94 0.98 4.14
CA THR A 823 30.06 1.68 4.83
C THR A 823 31.40 0.99 4.58
N GLY A 824 31.44 -0.33 4.60
CA GLY A 824 32.62 -1.12 4.30
C GLY A 824 33.11 -0.95 2.85
N ALA A 825 32.20 -1.06 1.89
CA ALA A 825 32.51 -0.88 0.48
C ALA A 825 32.95 0.56 0.18
N GLY A 826 32.25 1.57 0.71
CA GLY A 826 32.56 2.98 0.52
C GLY A 826 33.95 3.37 1.03
N THR A 827 34.47 2.70 2.07
CA THR A 827 35.82 2.94 2.60
C THR A 827 36.88 2.09 1.93
N MET A 828 36.59 0.80 1.61
CA MET A 828 37.61 -0.15 1.14
C MET A 828 37.87 -0.08 -0.37
N LEU A 829 36.85 0.21 -1.20
CA LEU A 829 37.03 0.30 -2.65
C LEU A 829 38.00 1.41 -3.08
N PRO A 830 37.87 2.67 -2.57
CA PRO A 830 38.80 3.72 -2.91
C PRO A 830 40.21 3.41 -2.38
N LEU A 831 40.34 2.77 -1.22
CA LEU A 831 41.62 2.38 -0.63
C LEU A 831 42.36 1.36 -1.51
N ARG A 832 41.68 0.34 -2.01
CA ARG A 832 42.27 -0.66 -2.93
C ARG A 832 42.80 0.02 -4.18
N ALA A 833 42.10 0.98 -4.73
CA ALA A 833 42.51 1.73 -5.89
C ALA A 833 43.74 2.61 -5.61
N THR A 834 43.87 3.16 -4.41
CA THR A 834 45.05 3.99 -4.02
C THR A 834 46.30 3.18 -3.66
N LEU A 835 46.09 1.94 -3.12
CA LEU A 835 47.22 1.06 -2.76
C LEU A 835 47.78 0.27 -3.94
N ARG A 836 46.97 0.11 -5.05
CA ARG A 836 47.38 -0.56 -6.28
C ARG A 836 48.10 0.37 -7.30
N GLY A 837 47.96 1.69 -7.15
CA GLY A 837 48.64 2.63 -8.03
C GLY A 837 50.18 2.47 -7.90
N ARG A 838 50.84 1.92 -8.96
CA ARG A 838 52.28 1.99 -9.12
C ARG A 838 52.66 3.45 -9.18
N TYR A 839 53.58 3.89 -8.36
CA TYR A 839 54.25 5.17 -8.54
C TYR A 839 55.01 5.13 -9.88
N PRO A 840 54.87 6.13 -10.76
CA PRO A 840 55.90 6.32 -11.76
C PRO A 840 57.17 6.61 -10.97
N GLY A 841 58.13 5.72 -11.08
CA GLY A 841 59.42 5.87 -10.47
C GLY A 841 60.03 7.19 -10.95
N THR A 842 60.58 7.95 -10.01
CA THR A 842 61.67 8.87 -10.29
C THR A 842 62.77 8.02 -10.85
N GLY A 843 62.88 7.99 -12.20
CA GLY A 843 64.10 7.54 -12.84
C GLY A 843 65.21 8.43 -12.33
N PRO A 844 66.45 7.90 -12.07
CA PRO A 844 67.55 8.73 -11.77
C PRO A 844 67.87 9.59 -13.02
N SER A 845 67.77 10.89 -12.87
CA SER A 845 68.40 11.82 -13.81
C SER A 845 69.90 11.53 -13.76
N GLY A 846 70.32 10.69 -14.68
CA GLY A 846 71.75 10.55 -14.96
C GLY A 846 72.17 11.55 -15.97
N GLY A 847 73.25 12.27 -15.64
CA GLY A 847 74.14 12.91 -16.53
C GLY A 847 73.78 14.30 -17.00
#